data_86950b3f40c75a672491919f8a5ab67f
#
_entry.id   86950b3f40c75a672491919f8a5ab67f
#
_cell.length_a   1.000
_cell.length_b   1.000
_cell.length_c   1.000
_cell.angle_alpha   90.00
_cell.angle_beta   90.00
_cell.angle_gamma   90.00
#
_symmetry.space_group_name_H-M   'P 1'
#
loop_
_entity.id
_entity.type
_entity.pdbx_description
1 polymer ?
#
loop_
_entity_poly.entity_id
_entity_poly.type
_entity_poly.pdbx_seq_one_letter_code
_entity_poly.pdbx_strand_id
1 'polypeptide(L)'
;MMRRTLVASLLVASARAGCTVESQSCYVDNPARILGHDNMAMGPITPQYCAQLCANGKFALAGTEFGSECYCGDKLNTGTPQKSMNCSTVCNGDGKQQCGGFWSISVFDVKCSGAPEPPPKGPPKLVNPCLGETKFSKMPFCNSSLAIDERVADAVKRMTLQEKIGALGTDTPAISSLGLPRYNWWSEASSGVADAGNLQTTKFPYPITTGMSFNRSLWTMVGRQIGREARAAMNVGQAFSSFWAPVINLAREPRWGRNIETPGEDPYLTGEYAENFVRGFQEAPEDPYHIQASACCKHYVANEMESTTQPDGEHQDREHVDSEVSMQDLVDSYMRPFQTCVEKGRVTSLMCSYNAVNGVPSCANDWLLQTIARENWGFDGYITSDCDADDDVFSKHNYTKTAEEAVKAVLHAGTDIDCVSFVPQHAQSALDKKVISEEDIDARLKMLFRVRMRLSHFDPTGPLNSISASEICSDYALKLSQDAVRQSAVLIKNLQGALPLDRATVGTVAVIGPNTNLSQSDAGYYGPKHPCGNRFYTLLDALSSDGQVKTESALGVPNVLSEDQSGIPAAVELAKRADTVVLAVGTDLSWAAEGHDAKNISFTAAQQALIEKVAEAAKKPVTLVTMTATPLDLSAVLANPKIGAVLHLGQPSVAVLGIAPILYGESSPAGRTIQTVYKSSYQDQISIFDFGMRPGPSKFARPDCTDHNVSRCPKGTNTGRTYRFYTGQAVVPFGFGLSYTSFAYSIIKQPSTLSLDALRGLLGKLNGPSQTFPRTADLESAMRGSSWSKLAEFVVKVTNTGKRDSDDVVLGFLSFLTPPSAGKDGVPLKILFGFERVHIKAGATATVTLYPSMLDFTRVSTDGHFSVLAGEYSVHFGVAETHAFGMGYVEGHRIVGAESPTRYFV
;
A
#
# COMPACT_ATOMS: atom_id res chain seq x y z
N MET A 1 -22.60 -84.23 -18.99
CA MET A 1 -21.34 -83.83 -18.28
C MET A 1 -21.03 -82.36 -18.62
N MET A 2 -21.53 -81.47 -17.84
CA MET A 2 -21.29 -80.02 -18.01
C MET A 2 -20.31 -79.57 -16.93
N ARG A 3 -19.12 -79.13 -17.32
CA ARG A 3 -18.12 -78.46 -16.43
C ARG A 3 -18.55 -76.99 -16.26
N ARG A 4 -18.90 -76.62 -15.07
CA ARG A 4 -19.02 -75.22 -14.67
C ARG A 4 -17.62 -74.62 -14.38
N THR A 5 -17.21 -73.63 -15.12
CA THR A 5 -16.00 -72.80 -14.87
C THR A 5 -16.40 -71.67 -13.95
N LEU A 6 -15.83 -71.63 -12.72
CA LEU A 6 -15.90 -70.48 -11.84
C LEU A 6 -14.98 -69.42 -12.37
N VAL A 7 -15.53 -68.26 -12.69
CA VAL A 7 -14.75 -67.03 -12.91
C VAL A 7 -14.64 -66.32 -11.55
N ALA A 8 -13.47 -66.35 -10.97
CA ALA A 8 -13.13 -65.57 -9.81
C ALA A 8 -12.89 -64.11 -10.26
N SER A 9 -13.81 -63.21 -9.91
CA SER A 9 -13.63 -61.75 -10.08
C SER A 9 -12.60 -61.27 -9.08
N LEU A 10 -11.36 -61.02 -9.53
CA LEU A 10 -10.42 -60.24 -8.78
C LEU A 10 -10.91 -58.77 -8.74
N LEU A 11 -11.46 -58.36 -7.61
CA LEU A 11 -11.57 -56.94 -7.25
C LEU A 11 -10.13 -56.38 -7.05
N VAL A 12 -9.60 -55.78 -8.10
CA VAL A 12 -8.42 -54.90 -7.96
C VAL A 12 -8.91 -53.63 -7.25
N ALA A 13 -8.70 -53.56 -5.95
CA ALA A 13 -8.78 -52.30 -5.25
C ALA A 13 -7.70 -51.41 -5.84
N SER A 14 -8.11 -50.42 -6.65
CA SER A 14 -7.20 -49.37 -7.06
C SER A 14 -6.81 -48.59 -5.82
N ALA A 15 -5.61 -48.88 -5.29
CA ALA A 15 -4.96 -48.03 -4.30
C ALA A 15 -4.89 -46.62 -4.93
N ARG A 16 -5.62 -45.67 -4.35
CA ARG A 16 -5.46 -44.26 -4.65
C ARG A 16 -4.05 -43.89 -4.16
N ALA A 17 -3.14 -43.70 -5.09
CA ALA A 17 -1.80 -43.23 -4.83
C ALA A 17 -1.84 -41.71 -4.64
N GLY A 18 -1.33 -41.23 -3.54
CA GLY A 18 -1.29 -39.80 -3.17
C GLY A 18 -0.63 -39.60 -1.82
N CYS A 19 -0.59 -38.37 -1.35
CA CYS A 19 -0.11 -38.07 -0.01
C CYS A 19 -1.22 -38.28 1.02
N THR A 20 -0.87 -38.92 2.16
CA THR A 20 -1.79 -39.07 3.30
C THR A 20 -1.38 -38.11 4.40
N VAL A 21 -2.39 -37.47 4.99
CA VAL A 21 -2.25 -36.60 6.16
C VAL A 21 -3.01 -37.27 7.30
N GLU A 22 -2.27 -37.89 8.22
CA GLU A 22 -2.85 -38.72 9.31
C GLU A 22 -3.17 -37.89 10.56
N SER A 23 -2.39 -36.83 10.83
CA SER A 23 -2.61 -35.94 11.95
C SER A 23 -2.09 -34.55 11.62
N GLN A 24 -2.77 -33.52 12.11
CA GLN A 24 -2.34 -32.12 12.00
C GLN A 24 -2.11 -31.57 13.41
N SER A 25 -1.03 -30.82 13.59
CA SER A 25 -0.77 -30.07 14.82
C SER A 25 -0.84 -28.59 14.52
N CYS A 26 -1.66 -27.86 15.27
CA CYS A 26 -1.84 -26.43 15.10
C CYS A 26 -0.83 -25.65 15.96
N TYR A 27 -0.08 -24.75 15.36
CA TYR A 27 0.90 -23.91 16.04
C TYR A 27 0.70 -22.44 15.67
N VAL A 28 1.06 -21.54 16.59
CA VAL A 28 1.19 -20.11 16.29
C VAL A 28 2.36 -19.94 15.32
N ASP A 29 2.13 -19.34 14.17
CA ASP A 29 3.21 -18.93 13.24
C ASP A 29 3.66 -17.49 13.56
N ASN A 30 4.73 -17.04 12.94
CA ASN A 30 5.30 -15.71 13.15
C ASN A 30 6.12 -15.30 11.91
N PRO A 31 6.56 -14.04 11.77
CA PRO A 31 7.31 -13.58 10.60
C PRO A 31 8.60 -14.37 10.28
N ALA A 32 9.22 -15.01 11.30
CA ALA A 32 10.38 -15.87 11.10
C ALA A 32 10.02 -17.28 10.61
N ARG A 33 8.74 -17.59 10.51
CA ARG A 33 8.11 -18.83 10.07
C ARG A 33 8.53 -20.10 10.83
N ILE A 34 7.54 -20.82 11.33
CA ILE A 34 7.77 -22.12 11.98
C ILE A 34 8.33 -23.16 11.01
N LEU A 35 7.88 -23.16 9.77
CA LEU A 35 8.46 -23.92 8.67
C LEU A 35 9.20 -22.96 7.74
N GLY A 36 10.52 -23.09 7.67
CA GLY A 36 11.42 -22.10 7.08
C GLY A 36 11.45 -22.02 5.55
N HIS A 37 10.69 -22.87 4.87
CA HIS A 37 10.62 -22.84 3.41
C HIS A 37 9.18 -22.61 2.97
N ASP A 38 8.91 -21.40 2.51
CA ASP A 38 7.71 -21.05 1.78
C ASP A 38 7.70 -21.83 0.46
N ASN A 39 6.88 -22.82 0.34
CA ASN A 39 6.72 -23.58 -0.92
C ASN A 39 5.47 -23.14 -1.68
N MET A 40 5.12 -21.89 -1.56
CA MET A 40 4.59 -21.01 -2.60
C MET A 40 3.43 -21.50 -3.45
N ALA A 41 2.64 -22.39 -2.98
CA ALA A 41 1.36 -22.59 -3.60
C ALA A 41 0.36 -21.67 -2.89
N MET A 42 0.30 -20.44 -3.28
CA MET A 42 -0.90 -19.66 -3.11
C MET A 42 -1.88 -20.12 -4.18
N GLY A 43 -2.99 -20.65 -3.74
CA GLY A 43 -3.99 -21.18 -4.66
C GLY A 43 -4.90 -22.17 -3.96
N PRO A 44 -5.67 -22.92 -4.71
CA PRO A 44 -6.46 -23.99 -4.13
C PRO A 44 -5.55 -25.03 -3.48
N ILE A 45 -5.35 -24.91 -2.17
CA ILE A 45 -4.55 -25.83 -1.36
C ILE A 45 -5.45 -26.83 -0.65
N THR A 46 -4.96 -28.06 -0.56
CA THR A 46 -5.40 -29.05 0.41
C THR A 46 -4.17 -29.53 1.20
N PRO A 47 -4.34 -30.08 2.41
CA PRO A 47 -3.21 -30.66 3.14
C PRO A 47 -2.45 -31.72 2.34
N GLN A 48 -3.15 -32.55 1.57
CA GLN A 48 -2.55 -33.58 0.71
C GLN A 48 -1.72 -32.96 -0.42
N TYR A 49 -2.25 -31.91 -1.05
CA TYR A 49 -1.53 -31.22 -2.12
C TYR A 49 -0.31 -30.46 -1.58
N CYS A 50 -0.42 -29.81 -0.42
CA CYS A 50 0.71 -29.22 0.26
C CYS A 50 1.78 -30.26 0.61
N ALA A 51 1.38 -31.44 1.14
CA ALA A 51 2.30 -32.55 1.38
C ALA A 51 3.03 -32.98 0.09
N GLN A 52 2.34 -33.04 -1.05
CA GLN A 52 2.96 -33.38 -2.33
C GLN A 52 3.98 -32.34 -2.81
N LEU A 53 3.68 -31.05 -2.62
CA LEU A 53 4.62 -29.98 -2.95
C LEU A 53 5.89 -30.09 -2.11
N CYS A 54 5.73 -30.31 -0.80
CA CYS A 54 6.86 -30.48 0.10
C CYS A 54 7.66 -31.76 -0.18
N ALA A 55 6.97 -32.86 -0.56
CA ALA A 55 7.64 -34.09 -1.01
C ALA A 55 8.50 -33.88 -2.26
N ASN A 56 8.01 -33.10 -3.23
CA ASN A 56 8.74 -32.76 -4.42
C ASN A 56 10.02 -31.95 -4.10
N GLY A 57 9.95 -31.09 -3.08
CA GLY A 57 11.08 -30.36 -2.51
C GLY A 57 11.99 -31.18 -1.59
N LYS A 58 11.63 -32.46 -1.31
CA LYS A 58 12.33 -33.38 -0.39
C LYS A 58 12.28 -32.96 1.08
N PHE A 59 11.26 -32.23 1.52
CA PHE A 59 11.06 -31.84 2.90
C PHE A 59 10.28 -32.90 3.68
N ALA A 60 10.57 -33.00 4.97
CA ALA A 60 9.94 -33.98 5.87
C ALA A 60 8.59 -33.50 6.44
N LEU A 61 8.40 -32.19 6.55
CA LEU A 61 7.20 -31.57 7.11
C LEU A 61 6.53 -30.67 6.07
N ALA A 62 5.21 -30.61 6.15
CA ALA A 62 4.38 -29.65 5.42
C ALA A 62 3.46 -28.95 6.41
N GLY A 63 3.08 -27.71 6.08
CA GLY A 63 2.14 -26.93 6.86
C GLY A 63 1.24 -26.09 5.96
N THR A 64 -0.04 -25.99 6.35
CA THR A 64 -1.00 -25.12 5.67
C THR A 64 -1.41 -23.99 6.56
N GLU A 65 -1.56 -22.79 5.98
CA GLU A 65 -1.96 -21.57 6.68
C GLU A 65 -2.92 -20.76 5.80
N PHE A 66 -3.75 -19.90 6.40
CA PHE A 66 -4.72 -19.03 5.71
C PHE A 66 -5.65 -19.71 4.70
N GLY A 67 -5.83 -21.00 4.76
CA GLY A 67 -6.66 -21.73 3.79
C GLY A 67 -6.03 -21.88 2.40
N SER A 68 -4.98 -21.14 2.07
CA SER A 68 -4.39 -21.03 0.73
C SER A 68 -2.87 -21.15 0.67
N GLU A 69 -2.19 -21.19 1.79
CA GLU A 69 -0.74 -21.20 1.86
C GLU A 69 -0.18 -22.57 2.22
N CYS A 70 1.00 -22.87 1.67
CA CYS A 70 1.72 -24.11 1.91
C CYS A 70 3.18 -23.81 2.27
N TYR A 71 3.60 -24.30 3.41
CA TYR A 71 4.96 -24.19 3.91
C TYR A 71 5.62 -25.55 4.07
N CYS A 72 6.92 -25.60 3.88
CA CYS A 72 7.70 -26.82 3.99
C CYS A 72 8.91 -26.66 4.92
N GLY A 73 9.34 -27.76 5.51
CA GLY A 73 10.56 -27.77 6.34
C GLY A 73 10.97 -29.17 6.75
N ASP A 74 12.18 -29.34 7.24
CA ASP A 74 12.66 -30.61 7.80
C ASP A 74 12.46 -30.67 9.32
N LYS A 75 12.27 -29.53 9.95
CA LYS A 75 12.03 -29.36 11.37
C LYS A 75 11.33 -28.04 11.65
N LEU A 76 10.75 -27.91 12.84
CA LEU A 76 10.22 -26.64 13.30
C LEU A 76 11.38 -25.71 13.70
N ASN A 77 11.34 -24.46 13.21
CA ASN A 77 12.45 -23.49 13.37
C ASN A 77 12.53 -22.87 14.77
N THR A 78 11.50 -23.03 15.60
CA THR A 78 11.45 -22.48 16.97
C THR A 78 11.68 -23.58 17.99
N GLY A 79 12.45 -23.30 19.04
CA GLY A 79 12.85 -24.31 20.06
C GLY A 79 11.71 -24.97 20.79
N THR A 80 10.57 -24.27 21.04
CA THR A 80 9.33 -24.86 21.60
C THR A 80 8.16 -24.10 20.97
N PRO A 81 7.59 -24.60 19.87
CA PRO A 81 6.50 -23.92 19.18
C PRO A 81 5.25 -23.87 20.08
N GLN A 82 4.66 -22.69 20.17
CA GLN A 82 3.42 -22.48 20.91
C GLN A 82 2.26 -23.11 20.14
N LYS A 83 1.43 -23.91 20.82
CA LYS A 83 0.22 -24.45 20.21
C LYS A 83 -0.83 -23.37 20.02
N SER A 84 -1.49 -23.38 18.88
CA SER A 84 -2.65 -22.54 18.55
C SER A 84 -3.93 -23.36 18.58
N MET A 85 -5.05 -22.69 18.80
CA MET A 85 -6.40 -23.26 18.63
C MET A 85 -7.07 -22.79 17.33
N ASN A 86 -6.42 -21.88 16.57
CA ASN A 86 -7.04 -21.11 15.47
C ASN A 86 -6.82 -21.71 14.08
N CYS A 87 -6.53 -23.02 13.93
CA CYS A 87 -6.38 -23.65 12.61
C CYS A 87 -7.73 -24.10 12.02
N SER A 88 -8.73 -23.23 12.02
CA SER A 88 -10.09 -23.54 11.58
C SER A 88 -10.44 -22.99 10.21
N THR A 89 -9.50 -22.34 9.52
CA THR A 89 -9.73 -21.79 8.18
C THR A 89 -9.88 -22.90 7.15
N VAL A 90 -10.94 -22.83 6.39
CA VAL A 90 -11.29 -23.84 5.37
C VAL A 90 -10.32 -23.77 4.19
N CYS A 91 -9.89 -24.93 3.70
CA CYS A 91 -8.98 -25.00 2.55
C CYS A 91 -9.62 -24.47 1.27
N ASN A 92 -8.92 -23.60 0.56
CA ASN A 92 -9.37 -23.09 -0.73
C ASN A 92 -9.50 -24.19 -1.81
N GLY A 93 -8.78 -25.30 -1.66
CA GLY A 93 -8.81 -26.44 -2.57
C GLY A 93 -9.89 -27.48 -2.26
N ASP A 94 -10.37 -27.56 -1.02
CA ASP A 94 -11.46 -28.42 -0.59
C ASP A 94 -12.16 -27.85 0.64
N GLY A 95 -13.32 -27.27 0.45
CA GLY A 95 -14.13 -26.64 1.49
C GLY A 95 -14.59 -27.55 2.65
N LYS A 96 -14.14 -28.80 2.68
CA LYS A 96 -14.40 -29.76 3.77
C LYS A 96 -13.19 -30.01 4.67
N GLN A 97 -12.04 -29.45 4.31
CA GLN A 97 -10.79 -29.60 5.05
C GLN A 97 -10.37 -28.28 5.67
N GLN A 98 -9.54 -28.31 6.69
CA GLN A 98 -8.99 -27.13 7.35
C GLN A 98 -7.52 -26.96 6.98
N CYS A 99 -7.11 -25.72 6.71
CA CYS A 99 -5.79 -25.31 6.26
C CYS A 99 -5.25 -24.15 7.08
N GLY A 100 -5.05 -24.39 8.37
CA GLY A 100 -4.48 -23.38 9.28
C GLY A 100 -5.45 -22.27 9.63
N GLY A 101 -4.93 -21.10 9.95
CA GLY A 101 -5.66 -19.87 10.30
C GLY A 101 -4.75 -18.66 10.19
N PHE A 102 -5.20 -17.53 10.69
CA PHE A 102 -4.39 -16.30 10.75
C PHE A 102 -3.23 -16.50 11.73
N TRP A 103 -1.99 -16.35 11.26
CA TRP A 103 -0.78 -16.66 12.03
C TRP A 103 -0.88 -17.98 12.79
N SER A 104 -1.55 -18.97 12.20
CA SER A 104 -1.76 -20.29 12.78
C SER A 104 -1.61 -21.37 11.73
N ILE A 105 -0.52 -22.09 11.79
CA ILE A 105 -0.14 -23.10 10.81
C ILE A 105 -0.53 -24.51 11.26
N SER A 106 -1.24 -25.25 10.40
CA SER A 106 -1.47 -26.69 10.56
C SER A 106 -0.30 -27.48 10.00
N VAL A 107 0.54 -28.04 10.86
CA VAL A 107 1.75 -28.81 10.47
C VAL A 107 1.48 -30.30 10.51
N PHE A 108 1.98 -31.04 9.51
CA PHE A 108 1.87 -32.50 9.38
C PHE A 108 3.08 -33.12 8.67
N ASP A 109 3.27 -34.43 8.86
CA ASP A 109 4.34 -35.19 8.22
C ASP A 109 4.07 -35.40 6.73
N VAL A 110 5.14 -35.31 5.91
CA VAL A 110 5.09 -35.59 4.49
C VAL A 110 5.17 -37.11 4.26
N LYS A 111 4.04 -37.73 3.96
CA LYS A 111 3.93 -39.18 3.67
C LYS A 111 3.25 -39.35 2.31
N CYS A 112 4.03 -39.44 1.25
CA CYS A 112 3.55 -39.55 -0.11
C CYS A 112 3.99 -40.89 -0.74
N SER A 113 3.05 -41.57 -1.39
CA SER A 113 3.30 -42.81 -2.14
C SER A 113 2.44 -42.83 -3.40
N GLY A 114 3.06 -43.04 -4.57
CA GLY A 114 2.36 -43.19 -5.84
C GLY A 114 2.39 -41.97 -6.77
N ALA A 115 1.42 -41.83 -7.67
CA ALA A 115 1.36 -40.74 -8.62
C ALA A 115 1.03 -39.41 -7.93
N PRO A 116 1.59 -38.27 -8.42
CA PRO A 116 1.33 -36.95 -7.84
C PRO A 116 -0.19 -36.64 -7.79
N GLU A 117 -0.64 -36.00 -6.71
CA GLU A 117 -1.98 -35.46 -6.64
C GLU A 117 -2.12 -34.36 -7.73
N PRO A 118 -3.21 -34.36 -8.50
CA PRO A 118 -3.48 -33.23 -9.37
C PRO A 118 -3.71 -31.97 -8.55
N PRO A 119 -3.30 -30.79 -9.03
CA PRO A 119 -3.57 -29.55 -8.34
C PRO A 119 -5.08 -29.43 -8.06
N PRO A 120 -5.46 -28.99 -6.85
CA PRO A 120 -6.88 -28.78 -6.53
C PRO A 120 -7.52 -27.84 -7.56
N LYS A 121 -8.80 -28.02 -7.81
CA LYS A 121 -9.54 -27.09 -8.67
C LYS A 121 -9.54 -25.71 -8.01
N GLY A 122 -9.33 -24.68 -8.81
CA GLY A 122 -9.43 -23.29 -8.36
C GLY A 122 -10.76 -22.96 -7.68
N PRO A 123 -10.90 -21.76 -7.10
CA PRO A 123 -12.15 -21.34 -6.50
C PRO A 123 -13.29 -21.61 -7.49
N PRO A 124 -14.48 -22.03 -7.01
CA PRO A 124 -15.58 -22.32 -7.89
C PRO A 124 -15.85 -21.10 -8.77
N LYS A 125 -15.93 -21.32 -10.08
CA LYS A 125 -16.30 -20.25 -11.02
C LYS A 125 -17.52 -19.51 -10.46
N LEU A 126 -17.46 -18.19 -10.40
CA LEU A 126 -18.57 -17.39 -9.91
C LEU A 126 -19.81 -17.71 -10.76
N VAL A 127 -20.82 -18.28 -10.12
CA VAL A 127 -22.08 -18.61 -10.75
C VAL A 127 -23.02 -17.44 -10.58
N ASN A 128 -23.45 -16.85 -11.68
CA ASN A 128 -24.52 -15.85 -11.64
C ASN A 128 -25.88 -16.56 -11.64
N PRO A 129 -26.66 -16.52 -10.55
CA PRO A 129 -27.91 -17.24 -10.41
C PRO A 129 -29.02 -16.67 -11.32
N CYS A 130 -28.81 -15.49 -11.88
CA CYS A 130 -29.80 -14.80 -12.72
C CYS A 130 -29.71 -15.15 -14.19
N LEU A 131 -28.70 -15.92 -14.61
CA LEU A 131 -28.52 -16.33 -16.00
C LEU A 131 -29.27 -17.62 -16.30
N GLY A 132 -29.91 -17.68 -17.46
CA GLY A 132 -30.66 -18.82 -17.94
C GLY A 132 -32.01 -19.02 -17.22
N GLU A 133 -32.63 -20.18 -17.43
CA GLU A 133 -33.93 -20.52 -16.80
C GLU A 133 -33.68 -21.18 -15.44
N THR A 134 -33.37 -20.38 -14.43
CA THR A 134 -33.23 -20.82 -13.04
C THR A 134 -34.46 -20.42 -12.22
N LYS A 135 -34.67 -21.05 -11.05
CA LYS A 135 -35.72 -20.61 -10.12
C LYS A 135 -35.52 -19.17 -9.63
N PHE A 136 -34.32 -18.64 -9.79
CA PHE A 136 -33.93 -17.30 -9.32
C PHE A 136 -34.09 -16.22 -10.38
N SER A 137 -33.98 -16.56 -11.69
CA SER A 137 -33.90 -15.57 -12.78
C SER A 137 -35.14 -14.67 -12.92
N LYS A 138 -36.25 -15.02 -12.30
CA LYS A 138 -37.47 -14.21 -12.25
C LYS A 138 -37.66 -13.44 -10.96
N MET A 139 -36.72 -13.52 -10.04
CA MET A 139 -36.81 -12.80 -8.75
C MET A 139 -36.38 -11.33 -8.89
N PRO A 140 -36.94 -10.42 -8.06
CA PRO A 140 -36.62 -9.01 -8.15
C PRO A 140 -35.11 -8.70 -8.10
N PHE A 141 -34.31 -9.41 -7.28
CA PHE A 141 -32.87 -9.18 -7.21
C PHE A 141 -32.13 -9.48 -8.52
N CYS A 142 -32.72 -10.27 -9.42
CA CYS A 142 -32.23 -10.55 -10.77
C CYS A 142 -32.74 -9.58 -11.85
N ASN A 143 -33.66 -8.67 -11.50
CA ASN A 143 -34.21 -7.72 -12.47
C ASN A 143 -33.34 -6.46 -12.54
N SER A 144 -32.46 -6.37 -13.53
CA SER A 144 -31.55 -5.23 -13.74
C SER A 144 -32.24 -3.90 -14.06
N SER A 145 -33.57 -3.89 -14.32
CA SER A 145 -34.33 -2.64 -14.49
C SER A 145 -34.75 -1.98 -13.19
N LEU A 146 -34.67 -2.70 -12.06
CA LEU A 146 -34.94 -2.15 -10.73
C LEU A 146 -33.71 -1.43 -10.18
N ALA A 147 -33.94 -0.47 -9.27
CA ALA A 147 -32.87 0.20 -8.56
C ALA A 147 -32.03 -0.82 -7.75
N ILE A 148 -30.72 -0.58 -7.61
CA ILE A 148 -29.82 -1.48 -6.88
C ILE A 148 -30.34 -1.73 -5.46
N ASP A 149 -30.82 -0.70 -4.77
CA ASP A 149 -31.31 -0.82 -3.39
C ASP A 149 -32.56 -1.70 -3.27
N GLU A 150 -33.44 -1.68 -4.25
CA GLU A 150 -34.62 -2.58 -4.30
C GLU A 150 -34.19 -4.03 -4.50
N ARG A 151 -33.23 -4.25 -5.39
CA ARG A 151 -32.64 -5.58 -5.67
C ARG A 151 -31.93 -6.15 -4.45
N VAL A 152 -31.14 -5.31 -3.79
CA VAL A 152 -30.41 -5.65 -2.55
C VAL A 152 -31.39 -6.00 -1.44
N ALA A 153 -32.42 -5.18 -1.22
CA ALA A 153 -33.45 -5.43 -0.19
C ALA A 153 -34.17 -6.78 -0.42
N ASP A 154 -34.51 -7.11 -1.67
CA ASP A 154 -35.10 -8.40 -2.02
C ASP A 154 -34.14 -9.57 -1.77
N ALA A 155 -32.87 -9.44 -2.14
CA ALA A 155 -31.85 -10.47 -1.92
C ALA A 155 -31.66 -10.76 -0.42
N VAL A 156 -31.41 -9.74 0.40
CA VAL A 156 -31.18 -9.88 1.85
C VAL A 156 -32.42 -10.47 2.56
N LYS A 157 -33.62 -10.05 2.18
CA LYS A 157 -34.88 -10.58 2.73
C LYS A 157 -35.08 -12.08 2.49
N ARG A 158 -34.48 -12.63 1.45
CA ARG A 158 -34.63 -14.06 1.09
C ARG A 158 -33.66 -14.96 1.84
N MET A 159 -32.61 -14.42 2.40
CA MET A 159 -31.60 -15.18 3.15
C MET A 159 -32.19 -15.71 4.45
N THR A 160 -31.80 -16.93 4.79
CA THR A 160 -32.04 -17.45 6.14
C THR A 160 -31.11 -16.77 7.15
N LEU A 161 -31.50 -16.77 8.43
CA LEU A 161 -30.66 -16.17 9.48
C LEU A 161 -29.23 -16.77 9.50
N GLN A 162 -29.09 -18.07 9.28
CA GLN A 162 -27.77 -18.72 9.24
C GLN A 162 -26.93 -18.29 8.03
N GLU A 163 -27.58 -18.09 6.88
CA GLU A 163 -26.90 -17.53 5.69
C GLU A 163 -26.49 -16.06 5.92
N LYS A 164 -27.32 -15.29 6.60
CA LYS A 164 -27.00 -13.90 6.98
C LYS A 164 -25.79 -13.83 7.90
N ILE A 165 -25.79 -14.61 8.97
CA ILE A 165 -24.67 -14.69 9.93
C ILE A 165 -23.39 -15.13 9.20
N GLY A 166 -23.45 -16.20 8.42
CA GLY A 166 -22.28 -16.68 7.67
C GLY A 166 -21.73 -15.69 6.65
N ALA A 167 -22.58 -14.79 6.14
CA ALA A 167 -22.18 -13.78 5.15
C ALA A 167 -21.49 -12.55 5.76
N LEU A 168 -21.42 -12.44 7.09
CA LEU A 168 -20.68 -11.38 7.79
C LEU A 168 -19.16 -11.68 7.89
N GLY A 169 -18.71 -12.88 7.50
CA GLY A 169 -17.29 -13.22 7.50
C GLY A 169 -16.68 -13.19 6.10
N THR A 170 -15.38 -12.99 6.06
CA THR A 170 -14.59 -12.92 4.81
C THR A 170 -14.84 -14.10 3.90
N ASP A 171 -14.89 -15.29 4.46
CA ASP A 171 -15.19 -16.52 3.74
C ASP A 171 -16.70 -16.80 3.83
N THR A 172 -17.48 -16.07 3.03
CA THR A 172 -18.94 -16.23 2.94
C THR A 172 -19.30 -17.62 2.40
N PRO A 173 -20.01 -18.48 3.15
CA PRO A 173 -20.49 -19.77 2.66
C PRO A 173 -21.44 -19.64 1.46
N ALA A 174 -21.76 -20.76 0.82
CA ALA A 174 -22.77 -20.76 -0.23
C ALA A 174 -24.13 -20.30 0.31
N ILE A 175 -24.77 -19.34 -0.39
CA ILE A 175 -26.09 -18.80 -0.03
C ILE A 175 -27.13 -19.47 -0.92
N SER A 176 -27.63 -20.60 -0.44
CA SER A 176 -28.53 -21.50 -1.20
C SER A 176 -29.87 -20.83 -1.54
N SER A 177 -30.37 -19.94 -0.66
CA SER A 177 -31.58 -19.14 -0.86
C SER A 177 -31.49 -18.21 -2.06
N LEU A 178 -30.28 -17.81 -2.46
CA LEU A 178 -29.99 -16.96 -3.61
C LEU A 178 -29.32 -17.70 -4.77
N GLY A 179 -28.98 -18.98 -4.60
CA GLY A 179 -28.26 -19.77 -5.62
C GLY A 179 -26.82 -19.34 -5.80
N LEU A 180 -26.22 -18.70 -4.79
CA LEU A 180 -24.84 -18.23 -4.83
C LEU A 180 -23.88 -19.27 -4.26
N PRO A 181 -22.74 -19.54 -4.94
CA PRO A 181 -21.67 -20.34 -4.36
C PRO A 181 -20.93 -19.56 -3.26
N ARG A 182 -20.03 -20.26 -2.56
CA ARG A 182 -19.06 -19.66 -1.65
C ARG A 182 -18.36 -18.46 -2.31
N TYR A 183 -18.10 -17.41 -1.51
CA TYR A 183 -17.38 -16.22 -1.96
C TYR A 183 -16.39 -15.77 -0.90
N ASN A 184 -15.15 -15.55 -1.29
CA ASN A 184 -14.15 -14.95 -0.43
C ASN A 184 -13.95 -13.47 -0.81
N TRP A 185 -14.08 -12.60 0.18
CA TRP A 185 -13.92 -11.14 0.02
C TRP A 185 -12.47 -10.70 0.02
N TRP A 186 -11.58 -11.51 0.62
CA TRP A 186 -10.19 -11.14 0.80
C TRP A 186 -9.33 -11.56 -0.40
N SER A 187 -8.60 -10.62 -0.92
CA SER A 187 -7.42 -10.77 -1.75
C SER A 187 -6.65 -9.46 -1.75
N GLU A 188 -5.40 -9.47 -2.24
CA GLU A 188 -4.53 -8.31 -2.24
C GLU A 188 -4.12 -7.91 -3.65
N ALA A 189 -3.86 -6.59 -3.84
CA ALA A 189 -3.51 -6.06 -5.16
C ALA A 189 -2.64 -4.80 -5.12
N SER A 190 -1.90 -4.54 -4.04
CA SER A 190 -1.09 -3.33 -3.89
C SER A 190 0.00 -3.19 -4.95
N SER A 191 0.52 -4.31 -5.47
CA SER A 191 1.57 -4.36 -6.49
C SER A 191 1.32 -5.42 -7.57
N GLY A 192 0.06 -5.80 -7.77
CA GLY A 192 -0.41 -6.84 -8.68
C GLY A 192 -1.33 -7.82 -7.96
N VAL A 193 -2.09 -8.62 -8.69
CA VAL A 193 -3.06 -9.57 -8.14
C VAL A 193 -2.33 -10.67 -7.39
N ALA A 194 -2.54 -10.77 -6.07
CA ALA A 194 -1.85 -11.76 -5.22
C ALA A 194 -2.42 -13.16 -5.38
N ASP A 195 -3.74 -13.30 -5.26
CA ASP A 195 -4.45 -14.58 -5.21
C ASP A 195 -5.21 -14.82 -6.53
N ALA A 196 -4.48 -15.31 -7.53
CA ALA A 196 -5.02 -15.65 -8.84
C ALA A 196 -4.99 -17.17 -9.12
N GLY A 197 -5.12 -17.98 -8.07
CA GLY A 197 -5.11 -19.45 -8.19
C GLY A 197 -3.80 -19.97 -8.81
N ASN A 198 -3.92 -20.67 -9.93
CA ASN A 198 -2.74 -21.19 -10.66
C ASN A 198 -2.17 -20.21 -11.69
N LEU A 199 -2.68 -19.00 -11.77
CA LEU A 199 -2.20 -18.00 -12.72
C LEU A 199 -1.03 -17.22 -12.13
N GLN A 200 -0.02 -16.97 -12.96
CA GLN A 200 0.97 -15.94 -12.71
C GLN A 200 0.38 -14.61 -13.12
N THR A 201 0.65 -13.53 -12.38
CA THR A 201 0.14 -12.20 -12.69
C THR A 201 1.27 -11.18 -12.76
N THR A 202 0.99 -10.02 -13.32
CA THR A 202 2.02 -8.99 -13.47
C THR A 202 2.36 -8.38 -12.13
N LYS A 203 3.63 -8.41 -11.76
CA LYS A 203 4.18 -7.69 -10.61
C LYS A 203 4.56 -6.28 -11.04
N PHE A 204 3.96 -5.29 -10.37
CA PHE A 204 4.32 -3.89 -10.47
C PHE A 204 5.27 -3.50 -9.33
N PRO A 205 6.04 -2.40 -9.48
CA PRO A 205 6.80 -1.86 -8.35
C PRO A 205 5.85 -1.43 -7.24
N TYR A 206 6.35 -1.44 -6.01
CA TYR A 206 5.54 -1.05 -4.85
C TYR A 206 5.13 0.43 -4.90
N PRO A 207 4.05 0.82 -4.20
CA PRO A 207 3.58 2.21 -4.16
C PRO A 207 4.64 3.22 -3.76
N ILE A 208 5.55 2.88 -2.83
CA ILE A 208 6.70 3.72 -2.46
C ILE A 208 7.61 4.05 -3.65
N THR A 209 7.62 3.21 -4.68
CA THR A 209 8.31 3.49 -5.94
C THR A 209 7.42 4.30 -6.86
N THR A 210 6.21 3.80 -7.18
CA THR A 210 5.35 4.44 -8.19
C THR A 210 4.90 5.84 -7.79
N GLY A 211 4.78 6.13 -6.49
CA GLY A 211 4.49 7.47 -5.97
C GLY A 211 5.51 8.51 -6.42
N MET A 212 6.80 8.15 -6.49
CA MET A 212 7.89 9.04 -6.92
C MET A 212 7.77 9.52 -8.37
N SER A 213 6.90 8.91 -9.18
CA SER A 213 6.66 9.35 -10.55
C SER A 213 5.89 10.67 -10.65
N PHE A 214 5.12 11.05 -9.65
CA PHE A 214 4.17 12.17 -9.69
C PHE A 214 3.36 12.20 -10.99
N ASN A 215 2.86 11.02 -11.39
CA ASN A 215 2.14 10.87 -12.67
C ASN A 215 0.79 10.17 -12.48
N ARG A 216 -0.27 10.98 -12.46
CA ARG A 216 -1.67 10.51 -12.34
C ARG A 216 -2.03 9.50 -13.41
N SER A 217 -1.61 9.74 -14.66
CA SER A 217 -1.89 8.83 -15.77
C SER A 217 -1.23 7.46 -15.57
N LEU A 218 0.01 7.42 -15.06
CA LEU A 218 0.69 6.17 -14.74
C LEU A 218 -0.06 5.40 -13.66
N TRP A 219 -0.47 6.06 -12.58
CA TRP A 219 -1.21 5.41 -11.49
C TRP A 219 -2.55 4.85 -11.97
N THR A 220 -3.26 5.60 -12.84
CA THR A 220 -4.50 5.13 -13.47
C THR A 220 -4.24 3.90 -14.37
N MET A 221 -3.17 3.92 -15.18
CA MET A 221 -2.83 2.79 -16.07
C MET A 221 -2.42 1.54 -15.26
N VAL A 222 -1.62 1.70 -14.22
CA VAL A 222 -1.23 0.60 -13.32
C VAL A 222 -2.46 0.02 -12.63
N GLY A 223 -3.29 0.87 -12.00
CA GLY A 223 -4.54 0.43 -11.37
C GLY A 223 -5.44 -0.31 -12.36
N ARG A 224 -5.61 0.24 -13.58
CA ARG A 224 -6.44 -0.39 -14.64
C ARG A 224 -5.91 -1.75 -15.04
N GLN A 225 -4.60 -1.89 -15.23
CA GLN A 225 -4.04 -3.17 -15.64
C GLN A 225 -4.20 -4.23 -14.54
N ILE A 226 -3.97 -3.87 -13.27
CA ILE A 226 -4.20 -4.78 -12.15
C ILE A 226 -5.69 -5.18 -12.08
N GLY A 227 -6.60 -4.23 -12.19
CA GLY A 227 -8.05 -4.49 -12.19
C GLY A 227 -8.50 -5.39 -13.37
N ARG A 228 -7.89 -5.22 -14.55
CA ARG A 228 -8.16 -6.10 -15.71
C ARG A 228 -7.64 -7.52 -15.47
N GLU A 229 -6.46 -7.68 -14.92
CA GLU A 229 -5.93 -9.01 -14.57
C GLU A 229 -6.78 -9.68 -13.49
N ALA A 230 -7.24 -8.90 -12.48
CA ALA A 230 -8.16 -9.37 -11.45
C ALA A 230 -9.48 -9.88 -12.07
N ARG A 231 -10.06 -9.10 -12.97
CA ARG A 231 -11.30 -9.49 -13.68
C ARG A 231 -11.08 -10.69 -14.60
N ALA A 232 -9.97 -10.73 -15.32
CA ALA A 232 -9.60 -11.87 -16.16
C ALA A 232 -9.49 -13.17 -15.34
N ALA A 233 -8.79 -13.10 -14.21
CA ALA A 233 -8.63 -14.24 -13.30
C ALA A 233 -9.99 -14.70 -12.74
N MET A 234 -10.88 -13.77 -12.36
CA MET A 234 -12.24 -14.07 -11.94
C MET A 234 -13.04 -14.76 -13.05
N ASN A 235 -12.99 -14.25 -14.27
CA ASN A 235 -13.74 -14.79 -15.41
C ASN A 235 -13.37 -16.24 -15.73
N VAL A 236 -12.13 -16.66 -15.46
CA VAL A 236 -11.68 -18.05 -15.62
C VAL A 236 -11.76 -18.87 -14.32
N GLY A 237 -12.32 -18.30 -13.24
CA GLY A 237 -12.54 -19.01 -11.98
C GLY A 237 -11.27 -19.23 -11.16
N GLN A 238 -10.30 -18.31 -11.23
CA GLN A 238 -9.04 -18.40 -10.49
C GLN A 238 -8.91 -17.32 -9.41
N ALA A 239 -9.82 -16.36 -9.36
CA ALA A 239 -9.89 -15.34 -8.33
C ALA A 239 -11.34 -14.96 -8.01
N PHE A 240 -11.56 -14.29 -6.90
CA PHE A 240 -12.77 -13.51 -6.63
C PHE A 240 -12.59 -12.08 -7.17
N SER A 241 -13.44 -11.14 -6.80
CA SER A 241 -13.48 -9.81 -7.43
C SER A 241 -13.32 -8.64 -6.46
N SER A 242 -12.99 -8.92 -5.20
CA SER A 242 -12.69 -7.92 -4.17
C SER A 242 -11.22 -8.00 -3.75
N PHE A 243 -10.56 -6.84 -3.65
CA PHE A 243 -9.14 -6.73 -3.37
C PHE A 243 -8.90 -5.57 -2.41
N TRP A 244 -8.11 -5.81 -1.35
CA TRP A 244 -7.91 -4.84 -0.30
C TRP A 244 -6.65 -4.01 -0.52
N ALA A 245 -6.73 -3.15 -1.51
CA ALA A 245 -5.73 -2.17 -1.92
C ALA A 245 -6.43 -0.92 -2.50
N PRO A 246 -5.79 0.26 -2.46
CA PRO A 246 -4.42 0.58 -2.03
C PRO A 246 -4.30 0.92 -0.54
N VAL A 247 -3.06 0.84 -0.01
CA VAL A 247 -2.70 1.45 1.27
C VAL A 247 -2.46 2.94 1.06
N ILE A 248 -3.17 3.78 1.82
CA ILE A 248 -3.12 5.24 1.70
C ILE A 248 -2.86 5.94 3.04
N ASN A 249 -2.33 5.20 4.01
CA ASN A 249 -1.71 5.78 5.19
C ASN A 249 -0.48 6.61 4.79
N LEU A 250 -0.11 7.58 5.61
CA LEU A 250 1.02 8.47 5.33
C LEU A 250 2.35 7.85 5.76
N ALA A 251 3.36 7.91 4.93
CA ALA A 251 4.73 7.55 5.32
C ALA A 251 5.35 8.61 6.26
N ARG A 252 4.63 8.95 7.35
CA ARG A 252 4.98 10.02 8.29
C ARG A 252 6.09 9.63 9.26
N GLU A 253 6.21 8.33 9.54
CA GLU A 253 7.23 7.77 10.43
C GLU A 253 8.24 6.99 9.58
N PRO A 254 9.52 7.43 9.55
CA PRO A 254 10.52 6.79 8.68
C PRO A 254 10.78 5.32 9.04
N ARG A 255 10.53 4.90 10.29
CA ARG A 255 10.73 3.52 10.74
C ARG A 255 9.54 2.62 10.48
N TRP A 256 8.36 3.15 10.16
CA TRP A 256 7.15 2.33 9.98
C TRP A 256 7.37 1.20 8.97
N GLY A 257 7.03 -0.03 9.39
CA GLY A 257 7.27 -1.26 8.61
C GLY A 257 6.61 -1.28 7.25
N ARG A 258 5.42 -0.70 7.13
CA ARG A 258 4.62 -0.70 5.90
C ARG A 258 4.79 0.54 5.03
N ASN A 259 5.83 1.33 5.21
CA ASN A 259 6.15 2.43 4.29
C ASN A 259 6.23 1.98 2.84
N ILE A 260 6.65 0.74 2.58
CA ILE A 260 6.74 0.13 1.24
C ILE A 260 5.39 0.16 0.49
N GLU A 261 4.28 0.10 1.20
CA GLU A 261 2.94 -0.01 0.64
C GLU A 261 2.31 1.36 0.33
N THR A 262 2.93 2.48 0.74
CA THR A 262 2.34 3.81 0.62
C THR A 262 2.99 4.66 -0.47
N PRO A 263 2.25 5.61 -1.08
CA PRO A 263 2.81 6.51 -2.09
C PRO A 263 3.55 7.72 -1.51
N GLY A 264 3.75 7.81 -0.17
CA GLY A 264 4.56 8.86 0.44
C GLY A 264 3.97 9.51 1.68
N GLU A 265 4.59 10.63 2.08
CA GLU A 265 4.29 11.33 3.33
C GLU A 265 3.27 12.47 3.20
N ASP A 266 2.94 12.87 1.96
CA ASP A 266 2.10 14.04 1.72
C ASP A 266 0.63 13.67 1.54
N PRO A 267 -0.31 14.30 2.27
CA PRO A 267 -1.73 13.96 2.18
C PRO A 267 -2.36 14.23 0.81
N TYR A 268 -1.92 15.28 0.10
CA TYR A 268 -2.43 15.61 -1.23
C TYR A 268 -1.95 14.61 -2.27
N LEU A 269 -0.63 14.33 -2.30
CA LEU A 269 -0.04 13.33 -3.19
C LEU A 269 -0.69 11.95 -2.99
N THR A 270 -0.83 11.54 -1.74
CA THR A 270 -1.44 10.24 -1.38
C THR A 270 -2.92 10.18 -1.78
N GLY A 271 -3.65 11.28 -1.62
CA GLY A 271 -5.03 11.40 -2.10
C GLY A 271 -5.13 11.30 -3.63
N GLU A 272 -4.28 11.99 -4.36
CA GLU A 272 -4.22 11.93 -5.82
C GLU A 272 -3.84 10.54 -6.33
N TYR A 273 -2.89 9.86 -5.63
CA TYR A 273 -2.59 8.45 -5.90
C TYR A 273 -3.82 7.57 -5.70
N ALA A 274 -4.50 7.71 -4.56
CA ALA A 274 -5.70 6.94 -4.22
C ALA A 274 -6.80 7.11 -5.28
N GLU A 275 -7.12 8.36 -5.63
CA GLU A 275 -8.11 8.66 -6.67
C GLU A 275 -7.79 7.94 -7.98
N ASN A 276 -6.56 8.13 -8.49
CA ASN A 276 -6.19 7.66 -9.81
C ASN A 276 -6.02 6.13 -9.86
N PHE A 277 -5.42 5.54 -8.84
CA PHE A 277 -5.28 4.09 -8.74
C PHE A 277 -6.65 3.41 -8.62
N VAL A 278 -7.52 3.88 -7.70
CA VAL A 278 -8.84 3.28 -7.45
C VAL A 278 -9.74 3.38 -8.67
N ARG A 279 -9.80 4.55 -9.31
CA ARG A 279 -10.56 4.71 -10.54
C ARG A 279 -10.04 3.81 -11.66
N GLY A 280 -8.73 3.76 -11.83
CA GLY A 280 -8.12 2.81 -12.78
C GLY A 280 -8.53 1.38 -12.47
N PHE A 281 -8.40 0.95 -11.21
CA PHE A 281 -8.66 -0.42 -10.76
C PHE A 281 -10.12 -0.83 -10.89
N GLN A 282 -11.05 0.05 -10.56
CA GLN A 282 -12.49 -0.25 -10.55
C GLN A 282 -13.18 -0.02 -11.88
N GLU A 283 -12.87 1.11 -12.55
CA GLU A 283 -13.61 1.56 -13.73
C GLU A 283 -13.11 0.88 -15.01
N ALA A 284 -14.03 0.41 -15.83
CA ALA A 284 -13.77 -0.10 -17.16
C ALA A 284 -14.45 0.80 -18.20
N PRO A 285 -13.73 1.31 -19.21
CA PRO A 285 -14.33 2.17 -20.24
C PRO A 285 -15.46 1.50 -21.02
N GLU A 286 -15.39 0.19 -21.17
CA GLU A 286 -16.38 -0.62 -21.90
C GLU A 286 -17.66 -0.85 -21.12
N ASP A 287 -17.69 -0.64 -19.79
CA ASP A 287 -18.88 -0.79 -18.94
C ASP A 287 -18.94 0.31 -17.87
N PRO A 288 -19.59 1.44 -18.16
CA PRO A 288 -19.68 2.54 -17.22
C PRO A 288 -20.65 2.29 -16.04
N TYR A 289 -21.40 1.19 -16.07
CA TYR A 289 -22.40 0.87 -15.04
C TYR A 289 -21.89 -0.07 -13.97
N HIS A 290 -20.89 -0.89 -14.30
CA HIS A 290 -20.31 -1.87 -13.40
C HIS A 290 -18.82 -1.61 -13.20
N ILE A 291 -18.29 -2.16 -12.12
CA ILE A 291 -16.88 -2.15 -11.82
C ILE A 291 -16.23 -3.49 -12.20
N GLN A 292 -15.00 -3.44 -12.71
CA GLN A 292 -14.27 -4.66 -13.08
C GLN A 292 -13.79 -5.46 -11.86
N ALA A 293 -13.41 -4.78 -10.79
CA ALA A 293 -13.02 -5.33 -9.50
C ALA A 293 -13.27 -4.29 -8.40
N SER A 294 -13.41 -4.72 -7.15
CA SER A 294 -13.62 -3.85 -5.98
C SER A 294 -12.29 -3.53 -5.32
N ALA A 295 -11.95 -2.24 -5.20
CA ALA A 295 -10.81 -1.74 -4.44
C ALA A 295 -11.19 -1.43 -2.99
N CYS A 296 -10.19 -1.36 -2.10
CA CYS A 296 -10.37 -1.02 -0.69
C CYS A 296 -9.25 -0.08 -0.23
N CYS A 297 -9.59 1.15 0.13
CA CYS A 297 -8.62 2.06 0.74
C CYS A 297 -8.38 1.70 2.20
N LYS A 298 -7.12 1.47 2.57
CA LYS A 298 -6.74 1.00 3.91
C LYS A 298 -5.49 1.72 4.43
N HIS A 299 -5.25 1.73 5.75
CA HIS A 299 -6.08 1.28 6.87
C HIS A 299 -6.67 2.52 7.57
N TYR A 300 -7.94 2.60 7.75
CA TYR A 300 -8.66 3.78 8.23
C TYR A 300 -8.81 3.72 9.75
N VAL A 301 -7.99 4.44 10.56
CA VAL A 301 -7.04 5.52 10.25
C VAL A 301 -5.90 5.56 11.29
N ALA A 302 -4.82 6.29 10.99
CA ALA A 302 -3.68 6.51 11.90
C ALA A 302 -3.02 5.20 12.38
N ASN A 303 -2.70 4.30 11.45
CA ASN A 303 -2.14 2.95 11.70
C ASN A 303 -0.62 2.86 11.42
N GLU A 304 0.11 3.98 11.41
CA GLU A 304 1.49 4.02 10.94
C GLU A 304 2.52 3.60 12.02
N MET A 305 2.36 2.36 12.52
CA MET A 305 3.23 1.64 13.42
C MET A 305 2.88 0.16 13.37
N GLU A 306 3.87 -0.74 13.37
CA GLU A 306 3.63 -2.19 13.36
C GLU A 306 3.85 -2.81 14.74
N SER A 307 5.12 -2.89 15.12
CA SER A 307 5.52 -3.58 16.35
C SER A 307 6.90 -3.09 16.77
N THR A 308 7.00 -2.62 18.00
CA THR A 308 8.28 -2.15 18.55
C THR A 308 8.33 -2.31 20.07
N THR A 309 9.54 -2.34 20.61
CA THR A 309 9.77 -2.40 22.05
C THR A 309 10.17 -1.03 22.55
N GLN A 310 9.49 -0.52 23.57
CA GLN A 310 9.84 0.73 24.24
C GLN A 310 11.16 0.62 25.01
N PRO A 311 11.80 1.76 25.37
CA PRO A 311 13.02 1.76 26.16
C PRO A 311 12.92 1.03 27.51
N ASP A 312 11.72 0.93 28.10
CA ASP A 312 11.42 0.19 29.34
C ASP A 312 11.30 -1.33 29.13
N GLY A 313 11.39 -1.79 27.89
CA GLY A 313 11.21 -3.19 27.53
C GLY A 313 9.75 -3.60 27.33
N GLU A 314 8.79 -2.70 27.49
CA GLU A 314 7.40 -2.97 27.13
C GLU A 314 7.27 -3.08 25.60
N HIS A 315 6.73 -4.21 25.15
CA HIS A 315 6.44 -4.44 23.73
C HIS A 315 5.04 -3.94 23.42
N GLN A 316 4.94 -3.12 22.37
CA GLN A 316 3.64 -2.72 21.83
C GLN A 316 3.58 -2.99 20.34
N ASP A 317 2.41 -3.37 19.88
CA ASP A 317 2.11 -3.65 18.50
C ASP A 317 0.86 -2.89 18.05
N ARG A 318 0.60 -2.95 16.75
CA ARG A 318 -0.53 -2.28 16.09
C ARG A 318 -1.91 -2.71 16.61
N GLU A 319 -2.02 -3.92 17.18
CA GLU A 319 -3.25 -4.49 17.69
C GLU A 319 -3.61 -3.96 19.10
N HIS A 320 -2.62 -3.44 19.84
CA HIS A 320 -2.80 -2.92 21.18
C HIS A 320 -2.70 -1.40 21.28
N VAL A 321 -2.09 -0.74 20.28
CA VAL A 321 -1.81 0.69 20.36
C VAL A 321 -3.08 1.54 20.29
N ASP A 322 -3.16 2.55 21.16
CA ASP A 322 -4.07 3.68 21.00
C ASP A 322 -3.32 4.82 20.34
N SER A 323 -3.65 5.11 19.10
CA SER A 323 -3.12 6.24 18.36
C SER A 323 -3.74 7.54 18.87
N GLU A 324 -3.09 8.11 19.90
CA GLU A 324 -3.48 9.41 20.42
C GLU A 324 -3.09 10.51 19.45
N VAL A 325 -4.06 11.01 18.71
CA VAL A 325 -3.89 12.01 17.66
C VAL A 325 -4.72 13.24 17.98
N SER A 326 -4.12 14.43 17.91
CA SER A 326 -4.91 15.65 18.00
C SER A 326 -5.97 15.70 16.88
N MET A 327 -7.15 16.22 17.18
CA MET A 327 -8.19 16.41 16.14
C MET A 327 -7.66 17.25 14.98
N GLN A 328 -6.76 18.18 15.26
CA GLN A 328 -6.08 18.99 14.24
C GLN A 328 -5.25 18.13 13.27
N ASP A 329 -4.41 17.23 13.79
CA ASP A 329 -3.58 16.34 12.96
C ASP A 329 -4.42 15.29 12.24
N LEU A 330 -5.43 14.74 12.93
CA LEU A 330 -6.33 13.74 12.37
C LEU A 330 -7.03 14.28 11.12
N VAL A 331 -7.66 15.47 11.24
CA VAL A 331 -8.43 16.12 10.18
C VAL A 331 -7.53 16.71 9.09
N ASP A 332 -6.41 17.35 9.45
CA ASP A 332 -5.55 18.06 8.50
C ASP A 332 -4.61 17.14 7.71
N SER A 333 -4.29 15.96 8.27
CA SER A 333 -3.30 15.07 7.68
C SER A 333 -3.85 13.65 7.45
N TYR A 334 -4.13 12.90 8.50
CA TYR A 334 -4.41 11.46 8.42
C TYR A 334 -5.67 11.10 7.61
N MET A 335 -6.75 11.86 7.76
CA MET A 335 -8.03 11.57 7.10
C MET A 335 -8.11 12.07 5.66
N ARG A 336 -7.24 13.00 5.25
CA ARG A 336 -7.33 13.64 3.92
C ARG A 336 -7.21 12.67 2.74
N PRO A 337 -6.29 11.70 2.72
CA PRO A 337 -6.23 10.72 1.64
C PRO A 337 -7.51 9.87 1.55
N PHE A 338 -8.10 9.50 2.69
CA PHE A 338 -9.33 8.70 2.74
C PHE A 338 -10.53 9.49 2.23
N GLN A 339 -10.67 10.78 2.58
CA GLN A 339 -11.69 11.64 1.99
C GLN A 339 -11.59 11.67 0.47
N THR A 340 -10.38 11.87 -0.07
CA THR A 340 -10.17 11.88 -1.53
C THR A 340 -10.48 10.51 -2.16
N CYS A 341 -10.08 9.42 -1.51
CA CYS A 341 -10.39 8.06 -1.97
C CYS A 341 -11.91 7.84 -2.07
N VAL A 342 -12.67 8.26 -1.07
CA VAL A 342 -14.14 8.12 -1.05
C VAL A 342 -14.79 9.03 -2.08
N GLU A 343 -14.56 10.34 -1.98
CA GLU A 343 -15.31 11.33 -2.75
C GLU A 343 -14.93 11.37 -4.23
N LYS A 344 -13.62 11.26 -4.55
CA LYS A 344 -13.12 11.33 -5.92
C LYS A 344 -12.79 9.95 -6.50
N GLY A 345 -12.16 9.08 -5.70
CA GLY A 345 -11.85 7.71 -6.09
C GLY A 345 -13.08 6.82 -6.21
N ARG A 346 -14.17 7.15 -5.50
CA ARG A 346 -15.42 6.36 -5.46
C ARG A 346 -15.15 4.90 -5.11
N VAL A 347 -14.29 4.71 -4.14
CA VAL A 347 -13.89 3.38 -3.68
C VAL A 347 -15.10 2.60 -3.19
N THR A 348 -15.11 1.31 -3.43
CA THR A 348 -16.21 0.42 -3.03
C THR A 348 -15.98 -0.27 -1.69
N SER A 349 -14.80 -0.11 -1.10
CA SER A 349 -14.53 -0.58 0.26
C SER A 349 -13.56 0.34 1.01
N LEU A 350 -13.72 0.37 2.32
CA LEU A 350 -12.74 0.87 3.29
C LEU A 350 -12.40 -0.25 4.26
N MET A 351 -11.19 -0.22 4.83
CA MET A 351 -10.78 -1.15 5.89
C MET A 351 -10.49 -0.35 7.15
N CYS A 352 -11.24 -0.61 8.24
CA CYS A 352 -10.89 -0.07 9.55
C CYS A 352 -9.64 -0.75 10.09
N SER A 353 -8.79 0.00 10.79
CA SER A 353 -7.47 -0.44 11.22
C SER A 353 -7.50 -1.16 12.57
N TYR A 354 -6.39 -1.85 12.91
CA TYR A 354 -6.22 -2.54 14.18
C TYR A 354 -6.27 -1.60 15.40
N ASN A 355 -5.57 -0.47 15.31
CA ASN A 355 -5.36 0.43 16.44
C ASN A 355 -6.65 1.10 16.91
N ALA A 356 -6.68 1.45 18.19
CA ALA A 356 -7.61 2.45 18.66
C ALA A 356 -7.20 3.85 18.20
N VAL A 357 -8.14 4.74 18.08
CA VAL A 357 -7.95 6.17 17.82
C VAL A 357 -8.59 6.96 18.94
N ASN A 358 -7.76 7.63 19.76
CA ASN A 358 -8.22 8.40 20.91
C ASN A 358 -9.15 7.60 21.84
N GLY A 359 -8.77 6.36 22.14
CA GLY A 359 -9.47 5.48 23.08
C GLY A 359 -10.59 4.64 22.46
N VAL A 360 -10.90 4.77 21.17
CA VAL A 360 -11.95 3.98 20.50
C VAL A 360 -11.34 3.12 19.42
N PRO A 361 -11.44 1.76 19.48
CA PRO A 361 -10.96 0.88 18.42
C PRO A 361 -11.55 1.26 17.07
N SER A 362 -10.72 1.33 16.02
CA SER A 362 -11.14 1.87 14.72
C SER A 362 -12.36 1.17 14.14
N CYS A 363 -12.46 -0.17 14.28
CA CYS A 363 -13.59 -0.95 13.77
C CYS A 363 -14.88 -0.79 14.58
N ALA A 364 -14.80 -0.23 15.80
CA ALA A 364 -15.93 0.13 16.65
C ALA A 364 -16.17 1.65 16.74
N ASN A 365 -15.52 2.44 15.90
CA ASN A 365 -15.54 3.89 15.96
C ASN A 365 -16.66 4.46 15.07
N ASP A 366 -17.85 4.65 15.65
CA ASP A 366 -19.03 5.19 14.97
C ASP A 366 -18.77 6.57 14.35
N TRP A 367 -17.98 7.43 15.02
CA TRP A 367 -17.66 8.74 14.46
C TRP A 367 -16.87 8.63 13.16
N LEU A 368 -15.85 7.76 13.10
CA LEU A 368 -15.07 7.56 11.88
C LEU A 368 -15.89 6.91 10.77
N LEU A 369 -16.58 5.80 11.09
CA LEU A 369 -17.15 4.93 10.07
C LEU A 369 -18.53 5.40 9.62
N GLN A 370 -19.42 5.75 10.56
CA GLN A 370 -20.79 6.19 10.24
C GLN A 370 -20.82 7.70 9.98
N THR A 371 -20.43 8.51 10.97
CA THR A 371 -20.61 9.97 10.89
C THR A 371 -19.73 10.57 9.77
N ILE A 372 -18.46 10.23 9.72
CA ILE A 372 -17.54 10.84 8.75
C ILE A 372 -17.60 10.13 7.41
N ALA A 373 -17.29 8.83 7.35
CA ALA A 373 -17.18 8.17 6.08
C ALA A 373 -18.53 8.09 5.35
N ARG A 374 -19.59 7.60 6.01
CA ARG A 374 -20.89 7.40 5.36
C ARG A 374 -21.71 8.68 5.23
N GLU A 375 -21.93 9.40 6.32
CA GLU A 375 -22.87 10.54 6.32
C GLU A 375 -22.23 11.80 5.75
N ASN A 376 -20.97 12.08 6.09
CA ASN A 376 -20.29 13.28 5.66
C ASN A 376 -19.70 13.15 4.25
N TRP A 377 -18.86 12.12 3.99
CA TRP A 377 -18.24 11.92 2.67
C TRP A 377 -19.14 11.19 1.67
N GLY A 378 -20.25 10.59 2.13
CA GLY A 378 -21.18 9.87 1.27
C GLY A 378 -20.68 8.50 0.82
N PHE A 379 -19.87 7.81 1.64
CA PHE A 379 -19.40 6.48 1.35
C PHE A 379 -20.56 5.48 1.28
N ASP A 380 -20.73 4.83 0.13
CA ASP A 380 -21.84 3.90 -0.17
C ASP A 380 -21.38 2.44 -0.39
N GLY A 381 -20.10 2.16 -0.14
CA GLY A 381 -19.52 0.83 -0.20
C GLY A 381 -19.57 0.06 1.12
N TYR A 382 -18.85 -1.07 1.21
CA TYR A 382 -18.72 -1.84 2.44
C TYR A 382 -17.46 -1.45 3.22
N ILE A 383 -17.52 -1.61 4.54
CA ILE A 383 -16.37 -1.50 5.44
C ILE A 383 -16.01 -2.91 5.91
N THR A 384 -14.75 -3.30 5.69
CA THR A 384 -14.17 -4.52 6.26
C THR A 384 -13.34 -4.17 7.48
N SER A 385 -13.29 -5.07 8.47
CA SER A 385 -12.22 -5.01 9.47
C SER A 385 -10.87 -5.34 8.83
N ASP A 386 -9.76 -4.88 9.43
CA ASP A 386 -8.49 -5.58 9.28
C ASP A 386 -8.61 -6.96 9.95
N CYS A 387 -7.71 -7.91 9.62
CA CYS A 387 -7.93 -9.29 10.03
C CYS A 387 -7.80 -9.47 11.55
N ASP A 388 -8.86 -9.98 12.18
CA ASP A 388 -9.09 -10.08 13.62
C ASP A 388 -9.30 -8.73 14.37
N ALA A 389 -9.30 -7.57 13.68
CA ALA A 389 -9.49 -6.27 14.35
C ALA A 389 -10.88 -6.13 15.04
N ASP A 390 -11.87 -6.92 14.65
CA ASP A 390 -13.16 -6.99 15.34
C ASP A 390 -13.06 -7.77 16.67
N ASP A 391 -12.23 -8.84 16.73
CA ASP A 391 -11.89 -9.53 17.99
C ASP A 391 -11.08 -8.63 18.91
N ASP A 392 -10.14 -7.86 18.36
CA ASP A 392 -9.26 -6.96 19.13
C ASP A 392 -10.04 -5.92 19.94
N VAL A 393 -11.25 -5.53 19.52
CA VAL A 393 -12.15 -4.66 20.30
C VAL A 393 -12.38 -5.22 21.69
N PHE A 394 -12.52 -6.55 21.81
CA PHE A 394 -12.72 -7.26 23.07
C PHE A 394 -11.40 -7.77 23.65
N SER A 395 -10.58 -8.47 22.85
CA SER A 395 -9.46 -9.28 23.34
C SER A 395 -8.19 -8.45 23.61
N LYS A 396 -7.95 -7.37 22.86
CA LYS A 396 -6.72 -6.55 22.97
C LYS A 396 -7.00 -5.17 23.57
N HIS A 397 -7.97 -4.45 23.02
CA HIS A 397 -8.31 -3.11 23.51
C HIS A 397 -9.12 -3.13 24.81
N ASN A 398 -9.71 -4.27 25.18
CA ASN A 398 -10.62 -4.38 26.36
C ASN A 398 -11.72 -3.30 26.36
N TYR A 399 -12.15 -2.87 25.17
CA TYR A 399 -13.14 -1.81 24.99
C TYR A 399 -14.54 -2.26 25.38
N THR A 400 -14.84 -3.55 25.20
CA THR A 400 -16.11 -4.18 25.63
C THR A 400 -15.85 -5.27 26.67
N LYS A 401 -16.89 -5.67 27.40
CA LYS A 401 -16.79 -6.68 28.45
C LYS A 401 -17.02 -8.11 27.95
N THR A 402 -17.70 -8.25 26.84
CA THR A 402 -18.03 -9.54 26.23
C THR A 402 -17.86 -9.48 24.71
N ALA A 403 -17.64 -10.64 24.10
CA ALA A 403 -17.57 -10.76 22.67
C ALA A 403 -18.86 -10.29 21.97
N GLU A 404 -20.04 -10.54 22.56
CA GLU A 404 -21.32 -10.08 21.98
C GLU A 404 -21.47 -8.56 22.01
N GLU A 405 -20.93 -7.89 23.05
CA GLU A 405 -20.86 -6.44 23.09
C GLU A 405 -19.91 -5.89 22.01
N ALA A 406 -18.79 -6.59 21.71
CA ALA A 406 -17.92 -6.23 20.62
C ALA A 406 -18.61 -6.39 19.26
N VAL A 407 -19.32 -7.49 19.03
CA VAL A 407 -20.16 -7.66 17.83
C VAL A 407 -21.13 -6.51 17.66
N LYS A 408 -21.80 -6.11 18.74
CA LYS A 408 -22.69 -4.94 18.69
C LYS A 408 -21.93 -3.68 18.30
N ALA A 409 -20.81 -3.41 18.96
CA ALA A 409 -20.04 -2.19 18.77
C ALA A 409 -19.59 -2.05 17.29
N VAL A 410 -19.03 -3.12 16.69
CA VAL A 410 -18.54 -3.09 15.31
C VAL A 410 -19.68 -2.98 14.30
N LEU A 411 -20.79 -3.72 14.46
CA LEU A 411 -21.92 -3.65 13.54
C LEU A 411 -22.59 -2.26 13.61
N HIS A 412 -22.77 -1.68 14.81
CA HIS A 412 -23.38 -0.36 14.97
C HIS A 412 -22.48 0.76 14.47
N ALA A 413 -21.16 0.64 14.65
CA ALA A 413 -20.20 1.60 14.11
C ALA A 413 -20.17 1.62 12.57
N GLY A 414 -20.55 0.52 11.92
CA GLY A 414 -20.64 0.48 10.46
C GLY A 414 -19.72 -0.49 9.77
N THR A 415 -18.97 -1.35 10.50
CA THR A 415 -18.21 -2.47 9.93
C THR A 415 -19.20 -3.50 9.38
N ASP A 416 -19.06 -3.84 8.10
CA ASP A 416 -20.02 -4.66 7.38
C ASP A 416 -19.56 -6.11 7.24
N ILE A 417 -18.27 -6.34 7.28
CA ILE A 417 -17.68 -7.67 7.14
C ILE A 417 -16.43 -7.80 8.00
N ASP A 418 -16.37 -8.88 8.72
CA ASP A 418 -15.26 -9.27 9.57
C ASP A 418 -14.19 -10.03 8.76
N CYS A 419 -12.96 -9.57 8.79
CA CYS A 419 -11.85 -10.36 8.28
C CYS A 419 -11.55 -11.48 9.27
N VAL A 420 -11.81 -12.69 8.87
CA VAL A 420 -11.79 -13.99 9.51
C VAL A 420 -13.19 -14.42 9.94
N SER A 421 -13.57 -14.47 11.22
CA SER A 421 -14.82 -15.10 11.61
C SER A 421 -15.34 -14.78 13.02
N PHE A 422 -14.78 -13.79 13.70
CA PHE A 422 -15.21 -13.42 15.08
C PHE A 422 -16.69 -13.03 15.12
N VAL A 423 -17.13 -12.14 14.23
CA VAL A 423 -18.53 -11.71 14.16
C VAL A 423 -19.46 -12.89 13.83
N PRO A 424 -19.23 -13.72 12.79
CA PRO A 424 -20.05 -14.91 12.55
C PRO A 424 -20.11 -15.88 13.73
N GLN A 425 -19.02 -16.07 14.47
CA GLN A 425 -18.97 -16.99 15.63
C GLN A 425 -19.83 -16.50 16.80
N HIS A 426 -19.92 -15.20 17.03
CA HIS A 426 -20.60 -14.62 18.19
C HIS A 426 -21.97 -14.01 17.86
N ALA A 427 -22.34 -13.81 16.59
CA ALA A 427 -23.60 -13.18 16.18
C ALA A 427 -24.84 -13.93 16.68
N GLN A 428 -24.86 -15.27 16.63
CA GLN A 428 -26.01 -16.03 17.11
C GLN A 428 -26.19 -15.82 18.63
N SER A 429 -25.12 -15.88 19.42
CA SER A 429 -25.17 -15.63 20.87
C SER A 429 -25.62 -14.19 21.17
N ALA A 430 -25.17 -13.22 20.38
CA ALA A 430 -25.58 -11.82 20.51
C ALA A 430 -27.07 -11.60 20.21
N LEU A 431 -27.63 -12.31 19.22
CA LEU A 431 -29.08 -12.33 18.93
C LEU A 431 -29.86 -12.97 20.06
N ASP A 432 -29.43 -14.15 20.56
CA ASP A 432 -30.11 -14.88 21.62
C ASP A 432 -30.16 -14.06 22.92
N LYS A 433 -29.10 -13.29 23.19
CA LYS A 433 -29.01 -12.37 24.32
C LYS A 433 -29.69 -11.02 24.05
N LYS A 434 -30.22 -10.81 22.85
CA LYS A 434 -30.84 -9.54 22.38
C LYS A 434 -29.88 -8.35 22.49
N VAL A 435 -28.61 -8.57 22.28
CA VAL A 435 -27.57 -7.53 22.23
C VAL A 435 -27.59 -6.83 20.86
N ILE A 436 -27.90 -7.62 19.80
CA ILE A 436 -28.17 -7.17 18.43
C ILE A 436 -29.51 -7.71 17.94
N SER A 437 -29.98 -7.17 16.82
CA SER A 437 -31.17 -7.62 16.09
C SER A 437 -30.80 -8.17 14.70
N GLU A 438 -31.75 -8.84 14.02
CA GLU A 438 -31.57 -9.26 12.64
C GLU A 438 -31.46 -8.05 11.69
N GLU A 439 -32.11 -6.93 12.03
CA GLU A 439 -32.05 -5.67 11.28
C GLU A 439 -30.63 -5.07 11.29
N ASP A 440 -29.86 -5.25 12.37
CA ASP A 440 -28.46 -4.82 12.43
C ASP A 440 -27.61 -5.59 11.43
N ILE A 441 -27.83 -6.90 11.33
CA ILE A 441 -27.18 -7.77 10.34
C ILE A 441 -27.62 -7.38 8.92
N ASP A 442 -28.92 -7.20 8.69
CA ASP A 442 -29.46 -6.83 7.38
C ASP A 442 -28.88 -5.50 6.87
N ALA A 443 -28.65 -4.55 7.78
CA ALA A 443 -28.03 -3.27 7.42
C ALA A 443 -26.61 -3.45 6.85
N ARG A 444 -25.82 -4.32 7.44
CA ARG A 444 -24.45 -4.62 6.97
C ARG A 444 -24.45 -5.39 5.65
N LEU A 445 -25.29 -6.42 5.54
CA LEU A 445 -25.41 -7.22 4.32
C LEU A 445 -25.85 -6.38 3.10
N LYS A 446 -26.68 -5.37 3.31
CA LYS A 446 -27.09 -4.45 2.23
C LYS A 446 -25.87 -3.74 1.59
N MET A 447 -24.86 -3.35 2.37
CA MET A 447 -23.65 -2.73 1.85
C MET A 447 -22.84 -3.73 1.00
N LEU A 448 -22.67 -4.95 1.49
CA LEU A 448 -21.98 -6.02 0.77
C LEU A 448 -22.67 -6.37 -0.55
N PHE A 449 -23.97 -6.61 -0.53
CA PHE A 449 -24.73 -6.96 -1.74
C PHE A 449 -24.77 -5.81 -2.75
N ARG A 450 -24.79 -4.54 -2.31
CA ARG A 450 -24.69 -3.38 -3.20
C ARG A 450 -23.42 -3.45 -4.04
N VAL A 451 -22.28 -3.79 -3.44
CA VAL A 451 -21.01 -3.91 -4.16
C VAL A 451 -21.04 -5.14 -5.08
N ARG A 452 -21.63 -6.28 -4.65
CA ARG A 452 -21.79 -7.44 -5.54
C ARG A 452 -22.68 -7.15 -6.76
N MET A 453 -23.71 -6.29 -6.61
CA MET A 453 -24.50 -5.79 -7.75
C MET A 453 -23.62 -4.96 -8.70
N ARG A 454 -22.83 -4.02 -8.16
CA ARG A 454 -21.92 -3.20 -8.95
C ARG A 454 -20.83 -4.03 -9.67
N LEU A 455 -20.45 -5.18 -9.14
CA LEU A 455 -19.53 -6.16 -9.76
C LEU A 455 -20.18 -7.00 -10.88
N SER A 456 -21.43 -6.74 -11.22
CA SER A 456 -22.23 -7.50 -12.20
C SER A 456 -22.50 -8.98 -11.86
N HIS A 457 -22.50 -9.34 -10.57
CA HIS A 457 -22.70 -10.73 -10.15
C HIS A 457 -24.12 -11.23 -10.37
N PHE A 458 -25.09 -10.33 -10.60
CA PHE A 458 -26.53 -10.61 -10.75
C PHE A 458 -27.12 -10.06 -12.06
N ASP A 459 -26.26 -9.58 -12.94
CA ASP A 459 -26.68 -8.89 -14.16
C ASP A 459 -26.46 -9.77 -15.40
N PRO A 460 -27.14 -9.50 -16.52
CA PRO A 460 -26.86 -10.18 -17.78
C PRO A 460 -25.39 -10.12 -18.17
N THR A 461 -24.95 -11.08 -18.96
CA THR A 461 -23.59 -11.09 -19.48
C THR A 461 -23.28 -9.78 -20.23
N GLY A 462 -22.26 -9.05 -19.77
CA GLY A 462 -21.85 -7.77 -20.30
C GLY A 462 -20.39 -7.76 -20.77
N PRO A 463 -19.86 -6.58 -21.15
CA PRO A 463 -18.51 -6.44 -21.69
C PRO A 463 -17.42 -6.97 -20.76
N LEU A 464 -17.56 -6.81 -19.45
CA LEU A 464 -16.59 -7.28 -18.46
C LEU A 464 -16.38 -8.80 -18.49
N ASN A 465 -17.39 -9.57 -18.95
CA ASN A 465 -17.28 -11.03 -19.05
C ASN A 465 -16.39 -11.47 -20.24
N SER A 466 -16.08 -10.56 -21.18
CA SER A 466 -15.19 -10.82 -22.31
C SER A 466 -13.71 -10.58 -22.00
N ILE A 467 -13.38 -9.98 -20.86
CA ILE A 467 -11.99 -9.80 -20.43
C ILE A 467 -11.37 -11.18 -20.23
N SER A 468 -10.38 -11.51 -21.05
CA SER A 468 -9.80 -12.84 -21.12
C SER A 468 -8.47 -12.97 -20.39
N ALA A 469 -8.04 -14.20 -20.15
CA ALA A 469 -6.73 -14.47 -19.52
C ALA A 469 -5.53 -13.94 -20.34
N SER A 470 -5.70 -13.55 -21.61
CA SER A 470 -4.65 -12.91 -22.40
C SER A 470 -4.27 -11.50 -21.92
N GLU A 471 -5.10 -10.88 -21.09
CA GLU A 471 -4.75 -9.62 -20.42
C GLU A 471 -3.67 -9.82 -19.34
N ILE A 472 -3.61 -11.03 -18.76
CA ILE A 472 -2.67 -11.39 -17.69
C ILE A 472 -1.29 -11.59 -18.31
N CYS A 473 -0.27 -10.96 -17.70
CA CYS A 473 1.12 -11.04 -18.18
C CYS A 473 1.29 -10.62 -19.64
N SER A 474 0.45 -9.75 -20.15
CA SER A 474 0.58 -9.24 -21.52
C SER A 474 1.87 -8.41 -21.69
N ASP A 475 2.36 -8.33 -22.91
CA ASP A 475 3.53 -7.48 -23.22
C ASP A 475 3.32 -6.01 -22.78
N TYR A 476 2.07 -5.54 -22.86
CA TYR A 476 1.71 -4.21 -22.38
C TYR A 476 1.89 -4.12 -20.87
N ALA A 477 1.39 -5.08 -20.11
CA ALA A 477 1.49 -5.10 -18.65
C ALA A 477 2.94 -5.14 -18.18
N LEU A 478 3.77 -5.99 -18.81
CA LEU A 478 5.20 -6.11 -18.48
C LEU A 478 5.96 -4.81 -18.80
N LYS A 479 5.69 -4.18 -19.95
CA LYS A 479 6.29 -2.90 -20.32
C LYS A 479 5.83 -1.77 -19.38
N LEU A 480 4.56 -1.73 -19.02
CA LEU A 480 4.02 -0.75 -18.07
C LEU A 480 4.67 -0.88 -16.69
N SER A 481 4.88 -2.10 -16.21
CA SER A 481 5.57 -2.38 -14.95
C SER A 481 7.01 -1.82 -14.96
N GLN A 482 7.78 -2.07 -16.02
CA GLN A 482 9.13 -1.53 -16.18
C GLN A 482 9.13 0.00 -16.37
N ASP A 483 8.16 0.53 -17.11
CA ASP A 483 8.00 1.97 -17.31
C ASP A 483 7.68 2.70 -16.00
N ALA A 484 6.95 2.06 -15.10
CA ALA A 484 6.68 2.59 -13.77
C ALA A 484 7.98 2.81 -12.96
N VAL A 485 8.95 1.89 -13.01
CA VAL A 485 10.27 2.09 -12.40
C VAL A 485 11.06 3.20 -13.10
N ARG A 486 11.07 3.20 -14.42
CA ARG A 486 11.77 4.22 -15.22
C ARG A 486 11.28 5.63 -14.89
N GLN A 487 9.98 5.82 -14.77
CA GLN A 487 9.40 7.13 -14.44
C GLN A 487 9.61 7.55 -12.98
N SER A 488 9.83 6.59 -12.09
CA SER A 488 9.93 6.82 -10.65
C SER A 488 11.36 7.00 -10.14
N ALA A 489 12.38 6.67 -10.94
CA ALA A 489 13.77 6.76 -10.53
C ALA A 489 14.18 8.19 -10.15
N VAL A 490 14.71 8.37 -8.92
CA VAL A 490 15.12 9.66 -8.38
C VAL A 490 16.64 9.77 -8.39
N LEU A 491 17.18 10.70 -9.15
CA LEU A 491 18.60 11.03 -9.12
C LEU A 491 18.86 12.05 -8.00
N ILE A 492 19.58 11.63 -6.95
CA ILE A 492 19.85 12.50 -5.79
C ILE A 492 21.20 13.21 -5.93
N LYS A 493 22.18 12.58 -6.55
CA LYS A 493 23.53 13.14 -6.75
C LYS A 493 24.04 12.74 -8.12
N ASN A 494 24.71 13.66 -8.83
CA ASN A 494 25.40 13.35 -10.11
C ASN A 494 26.58 14.29 -10.33
N LEU A 495 27.73 13.94 -9.77
CA LEU A 495 28.96 14.75 -9.88
C LEU A 495 29.63 14.46 -11.23
N GLN A 496 29.98 15.54 -11.94
CA GLN A 496 30.75 15.48 -13.18
C GLN A 496 30.16 14.54 -14.24
N GLY A 497 28.83 14.29 -14.18
CA GLY A 497 28.18 13.39 -15.13
C GLY A 497 28.56 11.93 -14.95
N ALA A 498 28.68 11.46 -13.69
CA ALA A 498 28.94 10.04 -13.39
C ALA A 498 27.85 9.11 -13.96
N LEU A 499 26.63 9.62 -14.07
CA LEU A 499 25.54 9.06 -14.86
C LEU A 499 25.15 10.02 -15.99
N PRO A 500 24.68 9.54 -17.14
CA PRO A 500 24.51 8.13 -17.51
C PRO A 500 25.84 7.45 -17.85
N LEU A 501 25.86 6.11 -17.73
CA LEU A 501 26.95 5.26 -18.18
C LEU A 501 26.93 5.21 -19.71
N ASP A 502 28.10 5.31 -20.34
CA ASP A 502 28.23 5.12 -21.79
C ASP A 502 28.54 3.65 -22.11
N ARG A 503 27.63 2.95 -22.77
CA ARG A 503 27.77 1.55 -23.16
C ARG A 503 29.07 1.27 -23.93
N ALA A 504 29.53 2.22 -24.74
CA ALA A 504 30.76 2.04 -25.56
C ALA A 504 32.04 2.09 -24.73
N THR A 505 32.00 2.76 -23.56
CA THR A 505 33.18 3.03 -22.75
C THR A 505 33.11 2.52 -21.31
N VAL A 506 31.95 1.94 -20.92
CA VAL A 506 31.71 1.50 -19.55
C VAL A 506 32.60 0.37 -19.11
N GLY A 507 33.02 -0.51 -20.04
CA GLY A 507 33.86 -1.66 -19.78
C GLY A 507 33.16 -2.73 -18.95
N THR A 508 33.92 -3.38 -18.05
CA THR A 508 33.33 -4.34 -17.10
C THR A 508 32.70 -3.60 -15.92
N VAL A 509 31.40 -3.85 -15.66
CA VAL A 509 30.65 -3.28 -14.55
C VAL A 509 30.61 -4.26 -13.40
N ALA A 510 31.12 -3.84 -12.23
CA ALA A 510 30.95 -4.56 -10.98
C ALA A 510 29.66 -4.09 -10.29
N VAL A 511 28.75 -5.02 -10.00
CA VAL A 511 27.54 -4.77 -9.21
C VAL A 511 27.77 -5.34 -7.82
N ILE A 512 27.83 -4.46 -6.82
CA ILE A 512 28.30 -4.83 -5.48
C ILE A 512 27.27 -4.39 -4.44
N GLY A 513 26.94 -5.27 -3.51
CA GLY A 513 26.09 -4.96 -2.36
C GLY A 513 24.97 -5.97 -2.14
N PRO A 514 24.36 -5.96 -0.94
CA PRO A 514 23.34 -6.94 -0.56
C PRO A 514 22.07 -6.87 -1.41
N ASN A 515 21.71 -5.69 -1.95
CA ASN A 515 20.54 -5.51 -2.82
C ASN A 515 20.81 -5.84 -4.30
N THR A 516 21.94 -6.47 -4.63
CA THR A 516 22.22 -6.98 -5.98
C THR A 516 21.22 -8.07 -6.38
N ASN A 517 20.79 -8.88 -5.43
CA ASN A 517 19.80 -9.93 -5.61
C ASN A 517 18.46 -9.54 -4.99
N LEU A 518 17.37 -9.92 -5.65
CA LEU A 518 16.02 -9.77 -5.10
C LEU A 518 15.60 -11.07 -4.42
N SER A 519 15.04 -10.99 -3.20
CA SER A 519 14.43 -12.14 -2.56
C SER A 519 13.04 -12.42 -3.12
N GLN A 520 12.62 -13.68 -3.06
CA GLN A 520 11.29 -14.08 -3.51
C GLN A 520 10.18 -13.48 -2.63
N SER A 521 10.42 -13.34 -1.34
CA SER A 521 9.49 -12.68 -0.42
C SER A 521 9.25 -11.22 -0.80
N ASP A 522 10.30 -10.50 -1.20
CA ASP A 522 10.16 -9.12 -1.66
C ASP A 522 9.28 -9.01 -2.90
N ALA A 523 9.32 -10.00 -3.78
CA ALA A 523 8.44 -10.03 -4.95
C ALA A 523 6.99 -10.32 -4.57
N GLY A 524 6.75 -11.19 -3.58
CA GLY A 524 5.43 -11.70 -3.20
C GLY A 524 4.63 -10.84 -2.23
N TYR A 525 5.26 -9.90 -1.56
CA TYR A 525 4.60 -9.11 -0.52
C TYR A 525 3.45 -8.27 -1.08
N TYR A 526 2.23 -8.52 -0.64
CA TYR A 526 0.97 -7.90 -1.09
C TYR A 526 0.84 -7.76 -2.62
N GLY A 527 1.24 -8.81 -3.32
CA GLY A 527 1.20 -8.95 -4.77
C GLY A 527 1.54 -10.38 -5.19
N PRO A 528 1.71 -10.65 -6.49
CA PRO A 528 1.94 -12.01 -6.97
C PRO A 528 3.26 -12.57 -6.44
N LYS A 529 3.20 -13.67 -5.69
CA LYS A 529 4.38 -14.44 -5.27
C LYS A 529 5.10 -15.05 -6.47
N HIS A 530 4.37 -15.38 -7.52
CA HIS A 530 4.87 -15.88 -8.79
C HIS A 530 4.61 -14.87 -9.92
N PRO A 531 5.49 -13.90 -10.10
CA PRO A 531 5.33 -12.94 -11.20
C PRO A 531 5.46 -13.64 -12.55
N CYS A 532 4.98 -13.00 -13.59
CA CYS A 532 4.98 -13.49 -14.95
C CYS A 532 6.30 -14.15 -15.35
N GLY A 533 6.22 -15.39 -15.87
CA GLY A 533 7.39 -16.21 -16.21
C GLY A 533 8.16 -16.75 -15.01
N ASN A 534 7.69 -16.54 -13.78
CA ASN A 534 8.33 -16.94 -12.52
C ASN A 534 9.81 -16.52 -12.44
N ARG A 535 10.13 -15.31 -12.93
CA ARG A 535 11.48 -14.76 -13.00
C ARG A 535 11.61 -13.59 -12.03
N PHE A 536 12.66 -13.67 -11.22
CA PHE A 536 13.02 -12.65 -10.22
C PHE A 536 14.22 -11.87 -10.77
N TYR A 537 13.92 -10.83 -11.55
CA TYR A 537 14.95 -9.97 -12.13
C TYR A 537 15.61 -9.12 -11.06
N THR A 538 16.92 -8.91 -11.26
CA THR A 538 17.82 -8.20 -10.36
C THR A 538 18.43 -6.96 -11.04
N LEU A 539 19.13 -6.13 -10.27
CA LEU A 539 19.89 -5.01 -10.84
C LEU A 539 21.00 -5.50 -11.79
N LEU A 540 21.55 -6.69 -11.51
CA LEU A 540 22.53 -7.34 -12.41
C LEU A 540 21.89 -7.62 -13.77
N ASP A 541 20.67 -8.17 -13.78
CA ASP A 541 19.93 -8.42 -15.03
C ASP A 541 19.64 -7.12 -15.78
N ALA A 542 19.27 -6.05 -15.08
CA ALA A 542 19.02 -4.75 -15.69
C ALA A 542 20.26 -4.19 -16.41
N LEU A 543 21.43 -4.32 -15.80
CA LEU A 543 22.69 -3.84 -16.36
C LEU A 543 23.22 -4.70 -17.52
N SER A 544 22.88 -5.99 -17.55
CA SER A 544 23.33 -6.95 -18.58
C SER A 544 22.24 -7.30 -19.61
N SER A 545 21.07 -6.66 -19.54
CA SER A 545 19.85 -7.06 -20.26
C SER A 545 19.98 -7.14 -21.78
N ASP A 546 20.90 -6.40 -22.38
CA ASP A 546 21.14 -6.37 -23.82
C ASP A 546 22.37 -7.21 -24.27
N GLY A 547 23.07 -7.82 -23.32
CA GLY A 547 24.27 -8.61 -23.59
C GLY A 547 25.49 -7.80 -24.06
N GLN A 548 25.42 -6.48 -24.11
CA GLN A 548 26.53 -5.63 -24.60
C GLN A 548 27.54 -5.29 -23.50
N VAL A 549 27.10 -5.30 -22.24
CA VAL A 549 27.90 -4.92 -21.09
C VAL A 549 28.28 -6.17 -20.28
N LYS A 550 29.56 -6.36 -20.04
CA LYS A 550 30.04 -7.42 -19.14
C LYS A 550 29.80 -7.01 -17.70
N THR A 551 29.09 -7.83 -16.94
CA THR A 551 28.83 -7.61 -15.53
C THR A 551 29.48 -8.71 -14.67
N GLU A 552 29.96 -8.32 -13.50
CA GLU A 552 30.41 -9.22 -12.43
C GLU A 552 29.78 -8.75 -11.11
N SER A 553 29.52 -9.64 -10.15
CA SER A 553 28.89 -9.25 -8.89
C SER A 553 29.56 -9.81 -7.66
N ALA A 554 29.40 -9.11 -6.53
CA ALA A 554 29.78 -9.55 -5.20
C ALA A 554 28.81 -8.94 -4.18
N LEU A 555 28.34 -9.72 -3.21
CA LEU A 555 27.46 -9.17 -2.17
C LEU A 555 28.23 -8.25 -1.20
N GLY A 556 29.48 -8.58 -0.87
CA GLY A 556 30.28 -7.84 0.10
C GLY A 556 29.78 -7.97 1.55
N VAL A 557 28.46 -7.87 1.73
CA VAL A 557 27.72 -8.13 2.97
C VAL A 557 26.62 -9.14 2.65
N PRO A 558 26.39 -10.17 3.47
CA PRO A 558 25.48 -11.29 3.14
C PRO A 558 24.03 -10.86 2.87
N ASN A 559 23.50 -9.93 3.65
CA ASN A 559 22.16 -9.34 3.50
C ASN A 559 22.11 -7.96 4.16
N VAL A 560 21.00 -7.26 4.03
CA VAL A 560 20.84 -5.86 4.47
C VAL A 560 20.96 -5.66 5.99
N LEU A 561 20.65 -6.67 6.81
CA LEU A 561 20.75 -6.61 8.27
C LEU A 561 22.09 -7.12 8.82
N SER A 562 22.90 -7.78 7.99
CA SER A 562 24.13 -8.42 8.45
C SER A 562 25.20 -7.41 8.85
N GLU A 563 25.87 -7.69 9.95
CA GLU A 563 27.09 -6.98 10.40
C GLU A 563 28.37 -7.75 9.99
N ASP A 564 28.25 -8.86 9.27
CA ASP A 564 29.39 -9.64 8.77
C ASP A 564 30.10 -8.92 7.61
N GLN A 565 31.35 -8.52 7.84
CA GLN A 565 32.18 -7.83 6.88
C GLN A 565 33.15 -8.77 6.11
N SER A 566 33.07 -10.09 6.33
CA SER A 566 34.02 -11.07 5.76
C SER A 566 34.04 -11.09 4.24
N GLY A 567 32.96 -10.71 3.58
CA GLY A 567 32.84 -10.60 2.13
C GLY A 567 33.40 -9.30 1.52
N ILE A 568 33.66 -8.27 2.35
CA ILE A 568 34.13 -6.96 1.86
C ILE A 568 35.47 -7.05 1.11
N PRO A 569 36.49 -7.80 1.56
CA PRO A 569 37.75 -7.91 0.81
C PRO A 569 37.55 -8.38 -0.62
N ALA A 570 36.70 -9.39 -0.87
CA ALA A 570 36.41 -9.88 -2.23
C ALA A 570 35.70 -8.82 -3.08
N ALA A 571 34.76 -8.05 -2.48
CA ALA A 571 34.07 -6.94 -3.13
C ALA A 571 35.06 -5.81 -3.52
N VAL A 572 36.00 -5.50 -2.65
CA VAL A 572 37.08 -4.51 -2.89
C VAL A 572 38.01 -4.97 -4.05
N GLU A 573 38.39 -6.23 -4.08
CA GLU A 573 39.19 -6.75 -5.18
C GLU A 573 38.43 -6.73 -6.52
N LEU A 574 37.14 -6.99 -6.51
CA LEU A 574 36.27 -6.81 -7.67
C LEU A 574 36.25 -5.33 -8.12
N ALA A 575 36.08 -4.40 -7.20
CA ALA A 575 36.06 -2.96 -7.48
C ALA A 575 37.36 -2.45 -8.11
N LYS A 576 38.52 -2.93 -7.64
CA LYS A 576 39.84 -2.58 -8.19
C LYS A 576 40.01 -3.01 -9.64
N ARG A 577 39.52 -4.18 -10.03
CA ARG A 577 39.69 -4.70 -11.40
C ARG A 577 38.63 -4.21 -12.37
N ALA A 578 37.41 -3.97 -11.92
CA ALA A 578 36.33 -3.47 -12.76
C ALA A 578 36.59 -2.05 -13.31
N ASP A 579 35.99 -1.70 -14.43
CA ASP A 579 36.13 -0.40 -15.05
C ASP A 579 35.09 0.61 -14.51
N THR A 580 33.95 0.08 -14.09
CA THR A 580 32.84 0.85 -13.48
C THR A 580 32.24 0.05 -12.32
N VAL A 581 31.84 0.73 -11.25
CA VAL A 581 31.23 0.11 -10.07
C VAL A 581 29.86 0.70 -9.81
N VAL A 582 28.88 -0.18 -9.64
CA VAL A 582 27.52 0.13 -9.18
C VAL A 582 27.34 -0.56 -7.82
N LEU A 583 27.15 0.24 -6.78
CA LEU A 583 26.82 -0.23 -5.44
C LEU A 583 25.30 -0.36 -5.30
N ALA A 584 24.80 -1.51 -4.87
CA ALA A 584 23.38 -1.81 -4.62
C ALA A 584 23.18 -2.04 -3.12
N VAL A 585 22.63 -1.06 -2.44
CA VAL A 585 22.47 -1.03 -0.96
C VAL A 585 21.07 -0.53 -0.57
N GLY A 586 20.67 -0.78 0.66
CA GLY A 586 19.39 -0.32 1.17
C GLY A 586 18.78 -1.27 2.18
N THR A 587 17.49 -1.52 2.02
CA THR A 587 16.68 -2.38 2.89
C THR A 587 15.89 -3.41 2.08
N ASP A 588 15.30 -4.36 2.78
CA ASP A 588 14.32 -5.31 2.26
C ASP A 588 13.25 -5.60 3.32
N LEU A 589 12.40 -6.60 3.12
CA LEU A 589 11.34 -6.95 4.06
C LEU A 589 11.85 -7.49 5.40
N SER A 590 13.10 -7.92 5.51
CA SER A 590 13.70 -8.28 6.81
C SER A 590 14.07 -7.07 7.66
N TRP A 591 14.21 -5.89 7.01
CA TRP A 591 14.48 -4.63 7.69
C TRP A 591 13.21 -4.02 8.27
N ALA A 592 12.16 -3.98 7.47
CA ALA A 592 10.87 -3.38 7.83
C ALA A 592 9.77 -3.97 6.92
N ALA A 593 8.71 -4.47 7.53
CA ALA A 593 7.55 -5.04 6.84
C ALA A 593 6.34 -5.03 7.77
N GLU A 594 5.23 -5.56 7.33
CA GLU A 594 4.10 -5.86 8.20
C GLU A 594 4.55 -6.72 9.38
N GLY A 595 4.10 -6.34 10.57
CA GLY A 595 4.43 -7.00 11.83
C GLY A 595 5.76 -6.55 12.47
N HIS A 596 6.58 -5.73 11.82
CA HIS A 596 7.77 -5.16 12.45
C HIS A 596 8.24 -3.86 11.82
N ASP A 597 8.59 -2.92 12.67
CA ASP A 597 9.15 -1.63 12.30
C ASP A 597 10.68 -1.69 12.15
N ALA A 598 11.24 -0.77 11.35
CA ALA A 598 12.67 -0.59 11.27
C ALA A 598 13.25 -0.16 12.63
N LYS A 599 14.34 -0.80 13.04
CA LYS A 599 15.02 -0.45 14.29
C LYS A 599 15.74 0.89 14.22
N ASN A 600 16.16 1.29 13.02
CA ASN A 600 16.85 2.55 12.79
C ASN A 600 16.72 3.01 11.33
N ILE A 601 17.13 4.25 11.06
CA ILE A 601 17.13 4.86 9.73
C ILE A 601 18.56 5.11 9.20
N SER A 602 19.52 4.27 9.60
CA SER A 602 20.92 4.31 9.14
C SER A 602 21.29 3.00 8.48
N PHE A 603 22.20 3.02 7.53
CA PHE A 603 22.84 1.80 7.06
C PHE A 603 23.46 1.03 8.23
N THR A 604 23.49 -0.32 8.16
CA THR A 604 24.28 -1.12 9.09
C THR A 604 25.75 -0.72 9.02
N ALA A 605 26.52 -0.95 10.08
CA ALA A 605 27.95 -0.67 10.06
C ALA A 605 28.68 -1.42 8.93
N ALA A 606 28.21 -2.63 8.62
CA ALA A 606 28.76 -3.42 7.52
C ALA A 606 28.42 -2.84 6.14
N GLN A 607 27.18 -2.38 5.90
CA GLN A 607 26.84 -1.69 4.64
C GLN A 607 27.62 -0.38 4.51
N GLN A 608 27.73 0.40 5.57
CA GLN A 608 28.51 1.64 5.55
C GLN A 608 29.99 1.39 5.24
N ALA A 609 30.61 0.38 5.87
CA ALA A 609 31.98 -0.03 5.60
C ALA A 609 32.17 -0.54 4.17
N LEU A 610 31.20 -1.29 3.63
CA LEU A 610 31.21 -1.72 2.22
C LEU A 610 31.22 -0.52 1.27
N ILE A 611 30.31 0.44 1.48
CA ILE A 611 30.20 1.67 0.67
C ILE A 611 31.53 2.42 0.65
N GLU A 612 32.13 2.66 1.81
CA GLU A 612 33.38 3.42 1.95
C GLU A 612 34.56 2.70 1.28
N LYS A 613 34.79 1.43 1.62
CA LYS A 613 35.94 0.66 1.11
C LYS A 613 35.87 0.39 -0.38
N VAL A 614 34.70 0.12 -0.91
CA VAL A 614 34.48 -0.09 -2.35
C VAL A 614 34.64 1.23 -3.11
N ALA A 615 34.07 2.33 -2.60
CA ALA A 615 34.22 3.64 -3.24
C ALA A 615 35.68 4.11 -3.23
N GLU A 616 36.47 3.82 -2.19
CA GLU A 616 37.90 4.13 -2.13
C GLU A 616 38.71 3.32 -3.13
N ALA A 617 38.37 2.03 -3.29
CA ALA A 617 39.11 1.08 -4.15
C ALA A 617 38.79 1.23 -5.64
N ALA A 618 37.66 1.78 -6.00
CA ALA A 618 37.20 1.89 -7.38
C ALA A 618 38.06 2.85 -8.21
N LYS A 619 38.32 2.50 -9.50
CA LYS A 619 39.08 3.32 -10.45
C LYS A 619 38.45 4.67 -10.75
N LYS A 620 37.11 4.74 -10.73
CA LYS A 620 36.29 5.94 -11.00
C LYS A 620 35.32 6.15 -9.86
N PRO A 621 34.73 7.36 -9.67
CA PRO A 621 33.64 7.54 -8.73
C PRO A 621 32.50 6.54 -8.99
N VAL A 622 31.99 5.93 -7.92
CA VAL A 622 31.00 4.87 -8.01
C VAL A 622 29.58 5.43 -8.19
N THR A 623 28.72 4.66 -8.83
CA THR A 623 27.27 4.89 -8.80
C THR A 623 26.67 4.10 -7.66
N LEU A 624 25.97 4.76 -6.73
CA LEU A 624 25.25 4.11 -5.65
C LEU A 624 23.76 4.06 -5.99
N VAL A 625 23.18 2.87 -5.99
CA VAL A 625 21.74 2.63 -6.17
C VAL A 625 21.17 2.23 -4.82
N THR A 626 20.21 3.02 -4.30
CA THR A 626 19.49 2.68 -3.09
C THR A 626 18.14 2.04 -3.42
N MET A 627 17.90 0.86 -2.86
CA MET A 627 16.60 0.19 -2.87
C MET A 627 16.09 0.11 -1.43
N THR A 628 15.16 0.98 -1.09
CA THR A 628 14.67 1.09 0.29
C THR A 628 13.31 1.80 0.36
N ALA A 629 12.44 1.31 1.24
CA ALA A 629 11.21 2.00 1.65
C ALA A 629 11.41 2.84 2.91
N THR A 630 12.43 2.50 3.74
CA THR A 630 12.88 3.31 4.87
C THR A 630 13.80 4.43 4.36
N PRO A 631 13.51 5.71 4.59
CA PRO A 631 14.37 6.81 4.13
C PRO A 631 15.66 6.88 4.97
N LEU A 632 16.67 6.11 4.56
CA LEU A 632 17.95 6.00 5.26
C LEU A 632 18.74 7.31 5.19
N ASP A 633 19.47 7.65 6.27
CA ASP A 633 20.37 8.81 6.33
C ASP A 633 21.48 8.68 5.28
N LEU A 634 21.47 9.57 4.30
CA LEU A 634 22.42 9.64 3.21
C LEU A 634 23.56 10.65 3.45
N SER A 635 23.68 11.24 4.64
CA SER A 635 24.63 12.33 4.90
C SER A 635 26.07 11.96 4.54
N ALA A 636 26.55 10.81 4.98
CA ALA A 636 27.90 10.31 4.69
C ALA A 636 28.10 10.00 3.19
N VAL A 637 27.09 9.41 2.56
CA VAL A 637 27.07 9.07 1.11
C VAL A 637 27.17 10.35 0.27
N LEU A 638 26.37 11.35 0.59
CA LEU A 638 26.34 12.62 -0.17
C LEU A 638 27.63 13.43 0.02
N ALA A 639 28.24 13.36 1.19
CA ALA A 639 29.51 14.05 1.48
C ALA A 639 30.72 13.37 0.81
N ASN A 640 30.64 12.08 0.45
CA ASN A 640 31.77 11.35 -0.11
C ASN A 640 31.99 11.68 -1.61
N PRO A 641 33.15 12.30 -1.99
CA PRO A 641 33.41 12.66 -3.39
C PRO A 641 33.69 11.44 -4.29
N LYS A 642 33.99 10.28 -3.70
CA LYS A 642 34.17 9.02 -4.44
C LYS A 642 32.85 8.38 -4.87
N ILE A 643 31.72 8.86 -4.35
CA ILE A 643 30.40 8.49 -4.82
C ILE A 643 29.96 9.55 -5.82
N GLY A 644 30.06 9.20 -7.11
CA GLY A 644 29.77 10.12 -8.22
C GLY A 644 28.29 10.35 -8.45
N ALA A 645 27.48 9.29 -8.30
CA ALA A 645 26.03 9.39 -8.46
C ALA A 645 25.30 8.61 -7.37
N VAL A 646 24.11 9.09 -7.01
CA VAL A 646 23.17 8.40 -6.12
C VAL A 646 21.82 8.35 -6.80
N LEU A 647 21.32 7.14 -7.04
CA LEU A 647 20.03 6.86 -7.69
C LEU A 647 19.15 6.08 -6.71
N HIS A 648 18.00 6.63 -6.37
CA HIS A 648 17.04 6.03 -5.44
C HIS A 648 15.84 5.43 -6.18
N LEU A 649 15.47 4.19 -5.87
CA LEU A 649 14.45 3.43 -6.58
C LEU A 649 13.22 3.07 -5.71
N GLY A 650 13.22 3.39 -4.40
CA GLY A 650 12.22 2.79 -3.51
C GLY A 650 12.37 1.26 -3.47
N GLN A 651 11.28 0.55 -3.73
CA GLN A 651 11.29 -0.92 -3.87
C GLN A 651 10.72 -1.32 -5.25
N PRO A 652 11.60 -1.47 -6.26
CA PRO A 652 11.18 -1.70 -7.64
C PRO A 652 10.72 -3.13 -7.91
N SER A 653 11.03 -4.09 -7.02
CA SER A 653 10.75 -5.51 -7.21
C SER A 653 11.30 -6.04 -8.56
N VAL A 654 10.68 -7.04 -9.15
CA VAL A 654 11.10 -7.64 -10.44
C VAL A 654 11.02 -6.66 -11.62
N ALA A 655 10.35 -5.52 -11.45
CA ALA A 655 10.28 -4.46 -12.45
C ALA A 655 11.57 -3.63 -12.58
N VAL A 656 12.60 -3.95 -11.78
CA VAL A 656 13.92 -3.28 -11.77
C VAL A 656 14.59 -3.20 -13.14
N LEU A 657 14.22 -4.05 -14.09
CA LEU A 657 14.68 -3.95 -15.49
C LEU A 657 14.40 -2.55 -16.10
N GLY A 658 13.34 -1.87 -15.65
CA GLY A 658 12.99 -0.51 -16.08
C GLY A 658 14.04 0.56 -15.77
N ILE A 659 15.07 0.25 -14.95
CA ILE A 659 16.13 1.20 -14.63
C ILE A 659 17.23 1.27 -15.71
N ALA A 660 17.38 0.24 -16.56
CA ALA A 660 18.43 0.20 -17.57
C ALA A 660 18.44 1.44 -18.50
N PRO A 661 17.31 1.91 -19.04
CA PRO A 661 17.28 3.13 -19.85
C PRO A 661 17.77 4.39 -19.10
N ILE A 662 17.59 4.46 -17.79
CA ILE A 662 18.11 5.55 -16.96
C ILE A 662 19.64 5.40 -16.80
N LEU A 663 20.11 4.22 -16.39
CA LEU A 663 21.54 3.99 -16.17
C LEU A 663 22.38 4.27 -17.41
N TYR A 664 21.88 3.93 -18.60
CA TYR A 664 22.58 4.14 -19.87
C TYR A 664 22.18 5.40 -20.63
N GLY A 665 21.32 6.23 -20.07
CA GLY A 665 20.99 7.54 -20.62
C GLY A 665 20.06 7.56 -21.84
N GLU A 666 19.38 6.46 -22.09
CA GLU A 666 18.29 6.38 -23.08
C GLU A 666 17.05 7.17 -22.61
N SER A 667 16.90 7.27 -21.31
CA SER A 667 15.92 8.14 -20.64
C SER A 667 16.59 8.97 -19.55
N SER A 668 16.08 10.16 -19.31
CA SER A 668 16.53 11.00 -18.21
C SER A 668 15.69 10.72 -16.95
N PRO A 669 16.29 10.65 -15.74
CA PRO A 669 15.52 10.54 -14.51
C PRO A 669 14.67 11.81 -14.29
N ALA A 670 13.45 11.63 -13.79
CA ALA A 670 12.52 12.70 -13.50
C ALA A 670 11.67 12.43 -12.25
N GLY A 671 11.92 11.33 -11.55
CA GLY A 671 11.29 11.03 -10.27
C GLY A 671 11.62 12.08 -9.21
N ARG A 672 10.76 12.18 -8.19
CA ARG A 672 10.95 13.05 -7.03
C ARG A 672 10.78 12.26 -5.75
N THR A 673 11.55 12.60 -4.72
CA THR A 673 11.40 12.01 -3.38
C THR A 673 10.01 12.29 -2.83
N ILE A 674 9.40 11.28 -2.24
CA ILE A 674 8.06 11.33 -1.62
C ILE A 674 8.10 11.19 -0.10
N GLN A 675 9.30 11.11 0.45
CA GLN A 675 9.58 11.11 1.87
C GLN A 675 10.71 12.08 2.16
N THR A 676 10.65 12.73 3.31
CA THR A 676 11.77 13.50 3.87
C THR A 676 12.84 12.52 4.35
N VAL A 677 14.06 12.66 3.87
CA VAL A 677 15.22 11.93 4.41
C VAL A 677 15.81 12.71 5.56
N TYR A 678 15.70 12.14 6.75
CA TYR A 678 16.19 12.75 7.99
C TYR A 678 17.64 12.36 8.27
N LYS A 679 18.31 13.13 9.12
CA LYS A 679 19.51 12.65 9.80
C LYS A 679 19.15 11.52 10.75
N SER A 680 20.04 10.55 10.94
CA SER A 680 19.81 9.42 11.84
C SER A 680 19.42 9.83 13.27
N SER A 681 19.98 10.95 13.78
CA SER A 681 19.64 11.51 15.09
C SER A 681 18.17 11.94 15.27
N TYR A 682 17.38 12.00 14.21
CA TYR A 682 15.93 12.24 14.28
C TYR A 682 15.23 11.14 15.09
N GLN A 683 15.59 9.89 14.84
CA GLN A 683 14.99 8.73 15.51
C GLN A 683 15.24 8.71 17.03
N ASP A 684 16.34 9.36 17.49
CA ASP A 684 16.72 9.41 18.92
C ASP A 684 15.85 10.41 19.72
N GLN A 685 15.14 11.28 19.01
CA GLN A 685 14.39 12.40 19.62
C GLN A 685 12.90 12.08 19.78
N ILE A 686 12.32 11.35 18.81
CA ILE A 686 10.89 11.13 18.72
C ILE A 686 10.55 9.64 18.77
N SER A 687 9.65 9.27 19.68
CA SER A 687 9.10 7.92 19.75
C SER A 687 8.20 7.62 18.52
N ILE A 688 8.23 6.38 18.05
CA ILE A 688 7.31 5.89 17.02
C ILE A 688 5.85 5.95 17.51
N PHE A 689 5.61 5.84 18.82
CA PHE A 689 4.29 5.94 19.45
C PHE A 689 3.73 7.38 19.50
N ASP A 690 4.54 8.38 19.15
CA ASP A 690 4.06 9.75 19.03
C ASP A 690 3.43 9.97 17.66
N PHE A 691 2.10 9.98 17.61
CA PHE A 691 1.34 10.22 16.38
C PHE A 691 1.16 11.70 16.05
N GLY A 692 1.70 12.62 16.86
CA GLY A 692 1.69 14.06 16.56
C GLY A 692 2.46 14.38 15.28
N MET A 693 1.85 15.15 14.39
CA MET A 693 2.50 15.64 13.17
C MET A 693 3.30 16.93 13.44
N ARG A 694 2.83 17.72 14.36
CA ARG A 694 3.32 19.07 14.65
C ARG A 694 4.42 19.07 15.70
N PRO A 695 5.38 20.04 15.64
CA PRO A 695 6.42 20.14 16.65
C PRO A 695 5.85 20.49 18.01
N GLY A 696 6.41 19.84 19.06
CA GLY A 696 5.99 20.06 20.43
C GLY A 696 6.65 19.09 21.41
N PRO A 697 6.37 19.20 22.70
CA PRO A 697 6.83 18.23 23.69
C PRO A 697 6.13 16.89 23.46
N SER A 698 6.89 15.79 23.47
CA SER A 698 6.34 14.44 23.44
C SER A 698 5.99 13.96 24.86
N LYS A 699 4.93 13.18 24.99
CA LYS A 699 4.62 12.49 26.24
C LYS A 699 5.46 11.22 26.46
N PHE A 700 6.05 10.71 25.41
CA PHE A 700 6.86 9.49 25.41
C PHE A 700 8.30 9.77 25.80
N ALA A 701 8.99 8.77 26.34
CA ALA A 701 10.41 8.84 26.59
C ALA A 701 11.19 8.92 25.26
N ARG A 702 12.39 9.48 25.35
CA ARG A 702 13.33 9.48 24.20
C ARG A 702 13.73 8.04 23.86
N PRO A 703 13.72 7.64 22.58
CA PRO A 703 14.10 6.30 22.17
C PRO A 703 15.55 5.91 22.45
N ASP A 704 16.47 6.89 22.56
CA ASP A 704 17.88 6.66 22.89
C ASP A 704 18.14 6.48 24.40
N CYS A 705 17.13 6.55 25.25
CA CYS A 705 17.26 6.33 26.69
C CYS A 705 17.47 4.84 26.98
N THR A 706 18.53 4.54 27.73
CA THR A 706 18.89 3.16 28.12
C THR A 706 18.59 2.85 29.60
N ASP A 707 17.93 3.76 30.33
CA ASP A 707 17.53 3.50 31.71
C ASP A 707 16.30 2.57 31.73
N HIS A 708 16.42 1.41 32.34
CA HIS A 708 15.33 0.43 32.49
C HIS A 708 14.14 0.99 33.30
N ASN A 709 14.30 2.10 33.99
CA ASN A 709 13.19 2.83 34.62
C ASN A 709 12.81 4.03 33.76
N VAL A 710 11.82 3.85 32.88
CA VAL A 710 11.33 4.89 31.93
C VAL A 710 10.92 6.18 32.61
N SER A 711 10.48 6.12 33.87
CA SER A 711 10.17 7.34 34.63
C SER A 711 11.37 8.27 34.82
N ARG A 712 12.59 7.75 34.64
CA ARG A 712 13.84 8.51 34.71
C ARG A 712 14.31 9.00 33.33
N CYS A 713 13.76 8.44 32.26
CA CYS A 713 14.08 8.86 30.93
C CYS A 713 13.57 10.29 30.65
N PRO A 714 14.38 11.14 30.05
CA PRO A 714 13.88 12.43 29.58
C PRO A 714 12.79 12.21 28.55
N LYS A 715 11.77 13.06 28.56
CA LYS A 715 10.74 13.05 27.53
C LYS A 715 11.34 13.46 26.19
N GLY A 716 10.82 12.86 25.11
CA GLY A 716 11.19 13.22 23.74
C GLY A 716 10.64 14.58 23.35
N THR A 717 11.12 15.06 22.22
CA THR A 717 10.62 16.27 21.58
C THR A 717 10.23 15.90 20.17
N ASN A 718 8.96 16.12 19.83
CA ASN A 718 8.52 16.04 18.45
C ASN A 718 9.06 17.28 17.72
N THR A 719 9.96 17.10 16.78
CA THR A 719 10.54 18.17 15.96
C THR A 719 9.69 18.51 14.74
N GLY A 720 8.49 17.93 14.67
CA GLY A 720 7.62 17.92 13.51
C GLY A 720 7.93 16.75 12.58
N ARG A 721 6.90 16.26 11.90
CA ARG A 721 6.98 15.14 10.94
C ARG A 721 6.73 15.63 9.54
N THR A 722 7.32 14.99 8.57
CA THR A 722 7.21 15.30 7.15
C THR A 722 7.70 16.70 6.78
N TYR A 723 7.84 16.99 5.51
CA TYR A 723 8.20 18.32 5.02
C TYR A 723 7.21 19.42 5.45
N ARG A 724 6.00 19.04 5.87
CA ARG A 724 4.96 19.97 6.30
C ARG A 724 5.25 20.60 7.66
N PHE A 725 5.90 19.88 8.56
CA PHE A 725 6.06 20.31 9.96
C PHE A 725 7.46 20.14 10.52
N TYR A 726 8.37 19.40 9.86
CA TYR A 726 9.73 19.19 10.35
C TYR A 726 10.52 20.49 10.35
N THR A 727 10.93 20.93 11.53
CA THR A 727 11.64 22.20 11.75
C THR A 727 13.16 22.07 11.62
N GLY A 728 13.68 20.85 11.48
CA GLY A 728 15.10 20.59 11.27
C GLY A 728 15.49 20.65 9.78
N GLN A 729 16.77 20.40 9.52
CA GLN A 729 17.29 20.33 8.15
C GLN A 729 17.22 18.90 7.63
N ALA A 730 16.44 18.68 6.57
CA ALA A 730 16.42 17.41 5.87
C ALA A 730 17.76 17.13 5.17
N VAL A 731 18.17 15.86 5.13
CA VAL A 731 19.31 15.40 4.33
C VAL A 731 18.96 15.43 2.84
N VAL A 732 17.75 14.94 2.51
CA VAL A 732 17.13 15.12 1.18
C VAL A 732 15.68 15.54 1.42
N PRO A 733 15.27 16.71 0.95
CA PRO A 733 13.92 17.19 1.16
C PRO A 733 12.90 16.46 0.30
N PHE A 734 11.63 16.47 0.71
CA PHE A 734 10.49 16.03 -0.11
C PHE A 734 10.46 16.79 -1.45
N GLY A 735 10.19 16.07 -2.53
CA GLY A 735 10.11 16.63 -3.88
C GLY A 735 11.47 16.80 -4.57
N PHE A 736 12.58 16.39 -3.92
CA PHE A 736 13.91 16.48 -4.51
C PHE A 736 14.09 15.48 -5.66
N GLY A 737 14.81 15.90 -6.71
CA GLY A 737 15.23 15.03 -7.79
C GLY A 737 15.95 15.82 -8.88
N LEU A 738 17.03 15.24 -9.40
CA LEU A 738 17.85 15.79 -10.48
C LEU A 738 17.52 15.13 -11.81
N SER A 739 18.05 15.69 -12.89
CA SER A 739 17.87 15.22 -14.27
C SER A 739 19.22 15.18 -15.00
N TYR A 740 19.27 14.51 -16.15
CA TYR A 740 20.42 14.59 -17.07
C TYR A 740 20.39 15.84 -17.97
N THR A 741 19.39 16.69 -17.79
CA THR A 741 19.27 17.97 -18.47
C THR A 741 19.02 19.07 -17.42
N SER A 742 18.87 20.32 -17.88
CA SER A 742 18.59 21.47 -17.00
C SER A 742 17.29 22.10 -17.38
N PHE A 743 16.60 22.69 -16.40
CA PHE A 743 15.35 23.39 -16.59
C PHE A 743 15.40 24.79 -16.01
N ALA A 744 14.69 25.72 -16.66
CA ALA A 744 14.44 27.06 -16.16
C ALA A 744 12.92 27.29 -16.05
N TYR A 745 12.50 27.80 -14.88
CA TYR A 745 11.11 28.14 -14.62
C TYR A 745 10.90 29.66 -14.64
N SER A 746 9.73 30.07 -15.13
CA SER A 746 9.25 31.44 -14.95
C SER A 746 7.74 31.43 -14.79
N ILE A 747 7.23 32.21 -13.85
CA ILE A 747 5.80 32.40 -13.67
C ILE A 747 5.34 33.44 -14.68
N ILE A 748 4.41 33.08 -15.58
CA ILE A 748 3.85 33.99 -16.57
C ILE A 748 2.44 34.50 -16.21
N LYS A 749 1.81 33.85 -15.22
CA LYS A 749 0.56 34.28 -14.62
C LYS A 749 0.47 33.84 -13.18
N GLN A 750 0.11 34.77 -12.30
CA GLN A 750 -0.29 34.46 -10.91
C GLN A 750 -1.22 35.54 -10.35
N PRO A 751 -2.07 35.22 -9.38
CA PRO A 751 -2.88 36.22 -8.69
C PRO A 751 -2.02 37.08 -7.75
N SER A 752 -2.45 38.32 -7.50
CA SER A 752 -1.91 39.15 -6.43
C SER A 752 -2.80 39.12 -5.17
N THR A 753 -4.10 38.96 -5.39
CA THR A 753 -5.11 38.92 -4.32
C THR A 753 -6.16 37.88 -4.66
N LEU A 754 -6.61 37.11 -3.68
CA LEU A 754 -7.70 36.15 -3.77
C LEU A 754 -8.77 36.49 -2.74
N SER A 755 -10.05 36.51 -3.15
CA SER A 755 -11.17 36.62 -2.20
C SER A 755 -11.45 35.26 -1.56
N LEU A 756 -11.46 35.23 -0.24
CA LEU A 756 -11.79 34.06 0.56
C LEU A 756 -13.25 34.06 1.06
N ASP A 757 -14.08 35.00 0.59
CA ASP A 757 -15.48 35.14 1.04
C ASP A 757 -16.33 33.90 0.76
N ALA A 758 -16.13 33.27 -0.41
CA ALA A 758 -16.86 32.06 -0.78
C ALA A 758 -16.48 30.89 0.13
N LEU A 759 -15.19 30.79 0.50
CA LEU A 759 -14.71 29.80 1.47
C LEU A 759 -15.29 30.05 2.87
N ARG A 760 -15.27 31.30 3.35
CA ARG A 760 -15.92 31.69 4.60
C ARG A 760 -17.40 31.31 4.62
N GLY A 761 -18.11 31.64 3.53
CA GLY A 761 -19.54 31.31 3.41
C GLY A 761 -19.81 29.81 3.41
N LEU A 762 -18.91 29.02 2.84
CA LEU A 762 -18.99 27.56 2.88
C LEU A 762 -18.73 27.04 4.31
N LEU A 763 -17.63 27.42 4.93
CA LEU A 763 -17.25 26.96 6.26
C LEU A 763 -18.26 27.39 7.33
N GLY A 764 -18.84 28.58 7.20
CA GLY A 764 -19.90 29.08 8.11
C GLY A 764 -21.18 28.23 8.08
N LYS A 765 -21.45 27.51 7.00
CA LYS A 765 -22.56 26.55 6.91
C LYS A 765 -22.22 25.20 7.53
N LEU A 766 -20.94 24.85 7.58
CA LEU A 766 -20.44 23.56 8.06
C LEU A 766 -20.14 23.55 9.54
N ASN A 767 -19.81 24.73 10.13
CA ASN A 767 -19.53 24.87 11.56
C ASN A 767 -20.80 24.77 12.39
N GLY A 768 -21.52 23.65 12.28
CA GLY A 768 -22.63 23.28 13.15
C GLY A 768 -22.14 22.40 14.31
N PRO A 769 -23.05 21.99 15.22
CA PRO A 769 -22.71 21.15 16.38
C PRO A 769 -22.14 19.75 15.98
N SER A 770 -22.32 19.30 14.75
CA SER A 770 -21.64 18.13 14.19
C SER A 770 -20.47 18.61 13.34
N GLN A 771 -19.24 18.22 13.71
CA GLN A 771 -18.04 18.50 12.93
C GLN A 771 -18.19 17.90 11.54
N THR A 772 -18.41 18.74 10.53
CA THR A 772 -18.53 18.30 9.15
C THR A 772 -17.33 18.78 8.34
N PHE A 773 -16.72 17.86 7.60
CA PHE A 773 -15.68 18.19 6.63
C PHE A 773 -16.28 18.91 5.43
N PRO A 774 -15.61 19.91 4.84
CA PRO A 774 -15.99 20.43 3.55
C PRO A 774 -15.89 19.31 2.50
N ARG A 775 -17.01 18.91 1.91
CA ARG A 775 -17.01 17.90 0.85
C ARG A 775 -16.43 18.47 -0.43
N THR A 776 -15.78 17.61 -1.23
CA THR A 776 -15.22 18.01 -2.53
C THR A 776 -16.26 18.67 -3.41
N ALA A 777 -17.48 18.13 -3.49
CA ALA A 777 -18.54 18.71 -4.31
C ALA A 777 -18.96 20.13 -3.86
N ASP A 778 -18.99 20.39 -2.55
CA ASP A 778 -19.33 21.72 -2.00
C ASP A 778 -18.21 22.73 -2.31
N LEU A 779 -16.93 22.30 -2.16
CA LEU A 779 -15.76 23.10 -2.54
C LEU A 779 -15.74 23.43 -4.03
N GLU A 780 -15.94 22.44 -4.90
CA GLU A 780 -16.01 22.65 -6.33
C GLU A 780 -17.16 23.58 -6.73
N SER A 781 -18.32 23.44 -6.07
CA SER A 781 -19.46 24.34 -6.26
C SER A 781 -19.11 25.77 -5.87
N ALA A 782 -18.46 25.97 -4.70
CA ALA A 782 -18.01 27.27 -4.23
C ALA A 782 -16.94 27.86 -5.18
N MET A 783 -16.01 27.03 -5.64
CA MET A 783 -14.96 27.43 -6.60
C MET A 783 -15.57 27.87 -7.94
N ARG A 784 -16.53 27.12 -8.46
CA ARG A 784 -17.26 27.49 -9.70
C ARG A 784 -18.04 28.79 -9.52
N GLY A 785 -18.81 28.90 -8.44
CA GLY A 785 -19.66 30.08 -8.15
C GLY A 785 -18.86 31.37 -7.97
N SER A 786 -17.64 31.28 -7.43
CA SER A 786 -16.74 32.41 -7.21
C SER A 786 -15.75 32.66 -8.36
N SER A 787 -15.80 31.88 -9.41
CA SER A 787 -14.79 31.89 -10.50
C SER A 787 -13.36 31.61 -10.00
N TRP A 788 -13.20 30.86 -8.91
CA TRP A 788 -11.92 30.59 -8.26
C TRP A 788 -10.85 30.09 -9.23
N SER A 789 -11.15 29.12 -10.08
CA SER A 789 -10.21 28.55 -11.06
C SER A 789 -9.63 29.58 -12.03
N LYS A 790 -10.35 30.69 -12.29
CA LYS A 790 -9.84 31.79 -13.11
C LYS A 790 -8.99 32.78 -12.31
N LEU A 791 -9.29 32.94 -11.02
CA LEU A 791 -8.65 33.90 -10.11
C LEU A 791 -7.39 33.31 -9.48
N ALA A 792 -7.41 32.03 -9.13
CA ALA A 792 -6.32 31.30 -8.46
C ALA A 792 -5.42 30.54 -9.46
N GLU A 793 -5.39 30.93 -10.70
CA GLU A 793 -4.61 30.28 -11.74
C GLU A 793 -3.14 30.69 -11.67
N PHE A 794 -2.26 29.70 -11.54
CA PHE A 794 -0.82 29.85 -11.71
C PHE A 794 -0.39 29.23 -13.00
N VAL A 795 0.32 29.97 -13.83
CA VAL A 795 0.85 29.48 -15.10
C VAL A 795 2.36 29.57 -15.06
N VAL A 796 3.02 28.42 -15.08
CA VAL A 796 4.48 28.29 -15.05
C VAL A 796 4.97 27.88 -16.42
N LYS A 797 5.88 28.65 -16.97
CA LYS A 797 6.64 28.33 -18.16
C LYS A 797 7.87 27.53 -17.75
N VAL A 798 8.02 26.36 -18.33
CA VAL A 798 9.13 25.43 -18.09
C VAL A 798 9.93 25.28 -19.37
N THR A 799 11.20 25.62 -19.34
CA THR A 799 12.11 25.52 -20.47
C THR A 799 13.18 24.48 -20.18
N ASN A 800 13.33 23.50 -21.02
CA ASN A 800 14.48 22.60 -21.00
C ASN A 800 15.67 23.32 -21.62
N THR A 801 16.62 23.78 -20.79
CA THR A 801 17.79 24.55 -21.19
C THR A 801 18.99 23.66 -21.54
N GLY A 802 18.90 22.36 -21.29
CA GLY A 802 19.96 21.42 -21.58
C GLY A 802 19.87 20.79 -22.95
N LYS A 803 20.58 19.66 -23.12
CA LYS A 803 20.80 19.02 -24.43
C LYS A 803 20.08 17.68 -24.61
N ARG A 804 19.29 17.24 -23.60
CA ARG A 804 18.56 15.96 -23.63
C ARG A 804 17.08 16.17 -23.47
N ASP A 805 16.27 15.42 -24.18
CA ASP A 805 14.85 15.34 -23.93
C ASP A 805 14.63 14.75 -22.54
N SER A 806 13.67 15.27 -21.78
CA SER A 806 13.36 14.78 -20.45
C SER A 806 11.96 15.14 -20.03
N ASP A 807 11.37 14.32 -19.19
CA ASP A 807 10.25 14.78 -18.38
C ASP A 807 10.78 15.69 -17.25
N ASP A 808 9.89 16.53 -16.78
CA ASP A 808 10.07 17.27 -15.54
C ASP A 808 8.79 17.23 -14.71
N VAL A 809 8.93 17.29 -13.39
CA VAL A 809 7.80 17.33 -12.44
C VAL A 809 7.80 18.70 -11.78
N VAL A 810 6.81 19.50 -12.15
CA VAL A 810 6.59 20.82 -11.56
C VAL A 810 5.74 20.66 -10.32
N LEU A 811 6.31 20.93 -9.14
CA LEU A 811 5.65 20.91 -7.85
C LEU A 811 5.27 22.33 -7.43
N GLY A 812 4.03 22.59 -7.07
CA GLY A 812 3.56 23.87 -6.56
C GLY A 812 3.34 23.86 -5.05
N PHE A 813 4.06 24.70 -4.33
CA PHE A 813 3.97 24.81 -2.87
C PHE A 813 3.42 26.17 -2.44
N LEU A 814 2.64 26.16 -1.37
CA LEU A 814 2.04 27.32 -0.72
C LEU A 814 2.50 27.38 0.75
N SER A 815 2.99 28.53 1.19
CA SER A 815 3.38 28.81 2.59
C SER A 815 2.66 30.05 3.09
N PHE A 816 2.18 30.03 4.34
CA PHE A 816 1.53 31.15 4.98
C PHE A 816 2.57 32.04 5.69
N LEU A 817 2.53 33.37 5.48
CA LEU A 817 3.54 34.31 5.94
C LEU A 817 3.08 35.25 7.05
N THR A 818 1.75 35.43 7.20
CA THR A 818 1.21 36.35 8.20
C THR A 818 1.34 35.76 9.61
N PRO A 819 1.70 36.53 10.67
CA PRO A 819 1.62 35.98 12.03
C PRO A 819 0.18 35.62 12.44
N PRO A 820 0.02 34.49 13.13
CA PRO A 820 1.02 33.59 13.66
C PRO A 820 1.72 32.78 12.54
N SER A 821 3.06 32.83 12.56
CA SER A 821 3.88 32.23 11.52
C SER A 821 3.78 30.69 11.52
N ALA A 822 4.03 30.09 10.36
CA ALA A 822 4.11 28.65 10.18
C ALA A 822 4.90 27.95 11.31
N GLY A 823 4.36 26.82 11.78
CA GLY A 823 4.94 26.03 12.87
C GLY A 823 4.59 26.45 14.30
N LYS A 824 4.14 27.68 14.55
CA LYS A 824 3.82 28.11 15.93
C LYS A 824 2.40 27.88 16.35
N ASP A 825 1.42 28.00 15.44
CA ASP A 825 -0.01 27.81 15.74
C ASP A 825 -0.61 26.65 14.94
N GLY A 826 0.20 25.65 14.64
CA GLY A 826 -0.23 24.45 13.93
C GLY A 826 -0.43 24.65 12.43
N VAL A 827 0.03 25.77 11.86
CA VAL A 827 0.04 25.97 10.41
C VAL A 827 1.22 25.21 9.81
N PRO A 828 1.04 24.44 8.71
CA PRO A 828 2.16 23.80 8.01
C PRO A 828 3.24 24.81 7.56
N LEU A 829 4.51 24.41 7.55
CA LEU A 829 5.61 25.20 6.99
C LEU A 829 5.36 25.51 5.51
N LYS A 830 4.93 24.50 4.78
CA LYS A 830 4.43 24.59 3.40
C LYS A 830 3.52 23.41 3.11
N ILE A 831 2.66 23.55 2.10
CA ILE A 831 1.79 22.50 1.59
C ILE A 831 1.99 22.35 0.09
N LEU A 832 1.95 21.11 -0.40
CA LEU A 832 1.85 20.82 -1.83
C LEU A 832 0.40 21.03 -2.25
N PHE A 833 0.14 21.98 -3.17
CA PHE A 833 -1.21 22.24 -3.65
C PHE A 833 -1.44 21.72 -5.08
N GLY A 834 -0.38 21.31 -5.77
CA GLY A 834 -0.48 20.81 -7.12
C GLY A 834 0.85 20.31 -7.65
N PHE A 835 0.78 19.42 -8.61
CA PHE A 835 1.94 18.95 -9.37
C PHE A 835 1.52 18.61 -10.81
N GLU A 836 2.50 18.65 -11.74
CA GLU A 836 2.29 18.19 -13.10
C GLU A 836 3.58 17.65 -13.68
N ARG A 837 3.50 16.50 -14.35
CA ARG A 837 4.61 15.89 -15.08
C ARG A 837 4.47 16.20 -16.56
N VAL A 838 5.50 16.78 -17.16
CA VAL A 838 5.50 17.19 -18.57
C VAL A 838 6.77 16.73 -19.29
N HIS A 839 6.62 16.26 -20.53
CA HIS A 839 7.74 15.90 -21.39
C HIS A 839 8.20 17.12 -22.18
N ILE A 840 9.49 17.48 -22.12
CA ILE A 840 10.04 18.68 -22.76
C ILE A 840 11.32 18.29 -23.54
N LYS A 841 11.27 18.48 -24.86
CA LYS A 841 12.43 18.28 -25.73
C LYS A 841 13.55 19.28 -25.40
N ALA A 842 14.78 18.91 -25.68
CA ALA A 842 15.94 19.80 -25.51
C ALA A 842 15.73 21.13 -26.22
N GLY A 843 15.93 22.23 -25.51
CA GLY A 843 15.69 23.60 -25.99
C GLY A 843 14.22 24.01 -26.10
N ALA A 844 13.27 23.11 -25.89
CA ALA A 844 11.84 23.42 -25.96
C ALA A 844 11.28 23.98 -24.66
N THR A 845 10.06 24.50 -24.76
CA THR A 845 9.31 25.06 -23.62
C THR A 845 7.93 24.42 -23.54
N ALA A 846 7.48 24.13 -22.32
CA ALA A 846 6.11 23.75 -22.00
C ALA A 846 5.49 24.77 -21.04
N THR A 847 4.18 24.75 -20.92
CA THR A 847 3.43 25.55 -19.95
C THR A 847 2.65 24.63 -19.07
N VAL A 848 2.78 24.82 -17.76
CA VAL A 848 2.07 24.08 -16.73
C VAL A 848 1.14 25.04 -16.00
N THR A 849 -0.11 24.60 -15.81
CA THR A 849 -1.11 25.39 -15.08
C THR A 849 -1.52 24.63 -13.82
N LEU A 850 -1.40 25.29 -12.66
CA LEU A 850 -1.76 24.72 -11.36
C LEU A 850 -2.78 25.62 -10.65
N TYR A 851 -3.68 24.98 -9.89
CA TYR A 851 -4.78 25.66 -9.20
C TYR A 851 -4.79 25.19 -7.74
N PRO A 852 -4.43 26.04 -6.76
CA PRO A 852 -4.69 25.71 -5.37
C PRO A 852 -6.18 25.58 -5.09
N SER A 853 -6.56 24.63 -4.28
CA SER A 853 -7.91 24.50 -3.76
C SER A 853 -8.20 25.62 -2.75
N MET A 854 -9.48 25.94 -2.54
CA MET A 854 -9.88 26.80 -1.42
C MET A 854 -9.42 26.24 -0.08
N LEU A 855 -9.38 24.92 0.09
CA LEU A 855 -8.89 24.29 1.33
C LEU A 855 -7.43 24.60 1.65
N ASP A 856 -6.60 24.89 0.65
CA ASP A 856 -5.20 25.26 0.86
C ASP A 856 -5.06 26.61 1.60
N PHE A 857 -6.15 27.39 1.67
CA PHE A 857 -6.24 28.65 2.41
C PHE A 857 -6.98 28.49 3.74
N THR A 858 -7.01 27.28 4.29
CA THR A 858 -7.60 26.99 5.59
C THR A 858 -6.56 26.62 6.62
N ARG A 859 -6.96 26.73 7.87
CA ARG A 859 -6.30 26.15 9.01
C ARG A 859 -7.32 25.26 9.73
N VAL A 860 -6.88 24.11 10.20
CA VAL A 860 -7.64 23.28 11.12
C VAL A 860 -7.26 23.69 12.54
N SER A 861 -8.23 23.96 13.38
CA SER A 861 -8.06 24.31 14.79
C SER A 861 -7.80 23.03 15.63
N THR A 862 -7.40 23.21 16.88
CA THR A 862 -7.11 22.09 17.79
C THR A 862 -8.29 21.17 18.05
N ASP A 863 -9.50 21.67 17.86
CA ASP A 863 -10.77 20.93 17.96
C ASP A 863 -11.25 20.34 16.62
N GLY A 864 -10.44 20.45 15.56
CA GLY A 864 -10.69 19.86 14.25
C GLY A 864 -11.54 20.70 13.30
N HIS A 865 -11.88 21.95 13.64
CA HIS A 865 -12.68 22.79 12.75
C HIS A 865 -11.84 23.53 11.72
N PHE A 866 -12.36 23.61 10.50
CA PHE A 866 -11.77 24.43 9.45
C PHE A 866 -12.09 25.90 9.65
N SER A 867 -11.08 26.73 9.51
CA SER A 867 -11.23 28.18 9.50
C SER A 867 -10.46 28.81 8.34
N VAL A 868 -10.94 29.96 7.86
CA VAL A 868 -10.27 30.73 6.82
C VAL A 868 -8.96 31.28 7.37
N LEU A 869 -7.90 31.16 6.59
CA LEU A 869 -6.60 31.72 6.92
C LEU A 869 -6.33 32.94 6.01
N ALA A 870 -6.91 34.08 6.40
CA ALA A 870 -6.68 35.34 5.67
C ALA A 870 -5.29 35.92 6.00
N GLY A 871 -4.58 36.44 4.98
CA GLY A 871 -3.27 37.03 5.14
C GLY A 871 -2.38 36.89 3.91
N GLU A 872 -1.08 36.99 4.12
CA GLU A 872 -0.07 36.87 3.04
C GLU A 872 0.42 35.44 2.88
N TYR A 873 0.61 35.04 1.62
CA TYR A 873 1.14 33.74 1.23
C TYR A 873 2.35 33.91 0.31
N SER A 874 3.30 32.97 0.43
CA SER A 874 4.37 32.75 -0.55
C SER A 874 4.03 31.51 -1.38
N VAL A 875 4.26 31.60 -2.68
CA VAL A 875 4.11 30.46 -3.60
C VAL A 875 5.43 30.24 -4.31
N HIS A 876 5.82 28.98 -4.44
CA HIS A 876 7.00 28.62 -5.22
C HIS A 876 6.74 27.34 -6.02
N PHE A 877 7.49 27.19 -7.12
CA PHE A 877 7.45 26.02 -7.98
C PHE A 877 8.82 25.38 -8.05
N GLY A 878 8.88 24.06 -7.90
CA GLY A 878 10.11 23.29 -7.77
C GLY A 878 10.62 23.25 -6.34
N VAL A 879 11.84 22.74 -6.17
CA VAL A 879 12.52 22.59 -4.87
C VAL A 879 13.81 23.42 -4.91
N ALA A 880 13.96 24.34 -3.97
CA ALA A 880 15.07 25.32 -3.95
C ALA A 880 16.45 24.64 -3.93
N GLU A 881 16.58 23.56 -3.17
CA GLU A 881 17.81 22.79 -3.03
C GLU A 881 18.31 22.17 -4.35
N THR A 882 17.41 21.97 -5.32
CA THR A 882 17.76 21.42 -6.64
C THR A 882 18.21 22.50 -7.64
N HIS A 883 17.95 23.78 -7.37
CA HIS A 883 18.22 24.87 -8.30
C HIS A 883 19.71 25.01 -8.63
N ALA A 884 20.58 24.86 -7.65
CA ALA A 884 22.04 24.89 -7.83
C ALA A 884 22.56 23.80 -8.79
N PHE A 885 21.78 22.77 -9.05
CA PHE A 885 22.06 21.65 -9.97
C PHE A 885 21.37 21.81 -11.34
N GLY A 886 20.84 22.98 -11.64
CA GLY A 886 20.20 23.29 -12.92
C GLY A 886 18.75 22.79 -13.03
N MET A 887 18.10 22.47 -11.93
CA MET A 887 16.66 22.13 -11.91
C MET A 887 15.82 23.38 -11.81
N GLY A 888 14.61 23.33 -12.36
CA GLY A 888 13.69 24.45 -12.35
C GLY A 888 13.21 24.81 -10.95
N TYR A 889 13.41 26.07 -10.59
CA TYR A 889 12.87 26.67 -9.37
C TYR A 889 12.50 28.13 -9.62
N VAL A 890 11.35 28.56 -9.11
CA VAL A 890 10.94 29.96 -9.15
C VAL A 890 10.03 30.29 -7.98
N GLU A 891 10.30 31.44 -7.35
CA GLU A 891 9.40 32.03 -6.36
C GLU A 891 8.46 33.02 -7.04
N GLY A 892 7.17 32.95 -6.68
CA GLY A 892 6.18 33.95 -7.06
C GLY A 892 6.26 35.19 -6.18
N HIS A 893 5.59 36.23 -6.59
CA HIS A 893 5.35 37.35 -5.68
C HIS A 893 4.32 36.96 -4.61
N ARG A 894 4.30 37.70 -3.52
CA ARG A 894 3.35 37.44 -2.41
C ARG A 894 1.91 37.59 -2.89
N ILE A 895 1.04 36.69 -2.37
CA ILE A 895 -0.39 36.70 -2.63
C ILE A 895 -1.09 37.10 -1.34
N VAL A 896 -2.10 37.96 -1.45
CA VAL A 896 -2.97 38.32 -0.34
C VAL A 896 -4.28 37.53 -0.45
N GLY A 897 -4.51 36.62 0.50
CA GLY A 897 -5.82 36.04 0.73
C GLY A 897 -6.64 37.00 1.60
N ALA A 898 -7.64 37.64 1.03
CA ALA A 898 -8.44 38.67 1.70
C ALA A 898 -9.88 38.22 1.90
N GLU A 899 -10.46 38.62 3.02
CA GLU A 899 -11.89 38.57 3.26
C GLU A 899 -12.47 39.99 3.20
N SER A 900 -13.65 40.14 2.64
CA SER A 900 -14.37 41.41 2.73
C SER A 900 -14.66 41.75 4.18
N PRO A 901 -14.44 43.01 4.61
CA PRO A 901 -14.82 43.44 5.95
C PRO A 901 -16.28 43.16 6.18
N THR A 902 -16.57 42.47 7.30
CA THR A 902 -17.94 42.16 7.68
C THR A 902 -18.70 43.49 7.82
N ARG A 903 -19.65 43.77 6.95
CA ARG A 903 -20.59 44.85 7.18
C ARG A 903 -21.50 44.41 8.35
N TYR A 904 -21.16 44.84 9.54
CA TYR A 904 -22.11 44.81 10.64
C TYR A 904 -23.23 45.76 10.24
N PHE A 905 -24.39 45.25 9.83
CA PHE A 905 -25.61 46.02 9.90
C PHE A 905 -25.95 46.16 11.38
N VAL A 906 -25.83 47.37 11.88
CA VAL A 906 -26.30 47.80 13.17
C VAL A 906 -27.83 47.72 13.16
#